data_a2440f9241078f789bf5f89451d897ec
#
_entry.id   a2440f9241078f789bf5f89451d897ec
#
_cell.length_a   1.000
_cell.length_b   1.000
_cell.length_c   1.000
_cell.angle_alpha   90.00
_cell.angle_beta   90.00
_cell.angle_gamma   90.00
#
_symmetry.space_group_name_H-M   'P 1'
#
loop_
_entity.id
_entity.type
_entity.pdbx_description
1 polymer ?
#
loop_
_entity_poly.entity_id
_entity_poly.type
_entity_poly.pdbx_seq_one_letter_code
_entity_poly.pdbx_strand_id
1 'polypeptide(L)'
;NSSKNLMKISFRALILLLTLSIYSSFAQGIVKGKVSESSTGAPLEADVKLFKSGDSTLVKGTKCQPTGEFSIENIPAGSYRLELSLMEYAALNVENLQVTSGAAINLDTLKLAKQNVSTEEILVEEEKGLIQLTADKKIFNVEKSALTKGGTAIDVLKKTPLVDVDINDNVSLRGSQNVKILIDDKPSRFASLKQIPADAIERVELITNPPAKYEAEGVTGIINIVMKKNDNLGFQGSLNGGGNYSDNFSGWGGLDISLKKKKVSTFGNFYSGTWDNISGSSSTTTYITQPSTLLASTKGKNHGYWIWGQGGFEYELSTGKTIGFEGSLGTGKWFNEDNGLAQNLNSSGSLMDYYTQSSDRNGLWENLTGSLYFNNKLNDLGREWSGDITFSRNRNEMKFQLNKQDFDSLSVPVNNTPLDQRDTTLIKNYNLNMQTDYTHPLSQSTKIETGYKGTFRSNDNEFNSDTLDYSSGNYITNLSTKNRFKLSEYINAVYGSFSGSIKDFSYKFGVRLEQTNTTGELLTNSQEFKQNYFDLFPSASLSQKIGASHQLQLSYSRRITRPNIWRMNPFFRKWSPNFAMVGNPELKPEYSDSYELSFMFFNKIATVTPLLFYRQNHGVISSYNYLQDSTLTVTTFKNATGSKSYGLDLLLNSRALSWMSLNGTFSFYNTKFDSDPLLTDYGSEDGFSWKANVRSTFTFTGLFDLELYYSYTGKKINAQGTEIPSQNFDIGISKTFLNDALTVSLKASDIFDTSEWGQDVNSADYFQSSRHDWSSRQASLNLSYRFGNVKDYLQKHKKVKQNQNEKSDQGDGNNGR
;
A
#
# COMPACT_ATOMS: atom_id res chain seq x y z
N ASN A 1 -62.47 -51.97 -25.94
CA ASN A 1 -61.46 -53.03 -26.27
C ASN A 1 -60.90 -52.99 -27.72
N SER A 2 -61.30 -51.96 -28.53
CA SER A 2 -60.84 -51.85 -29.94
C SER A 2 -59.71 -50.79 -30.11
N SER A 3 -59.49 -49.88 -29.17
CA SER A 3 -58.52 -48.82 -29.30
C SER A 3 -57.11 -49.16 -28.76
N LYS A 4 -56.97 -50.23 -27.96
CA LYS A 4 -55.66 -50.62 -27.38
C LYS A 4 -54.83 -51.50 -28.31
N ASN A 5 -55.43 -52.14 -29.36
CA ASN A 5 -54.72 -52.95 -30.29
C ASN A 5 -54.13 -52.22 -31.51
N LEU A 6 -54.71 -51.09 -31.91
CA LEU A 6 -54.12 -50.18 -32.93
C LEU A 6 -52.88 -49.48 -32.52
N MET A 7 -52.74 -49.11 -31.23
CA MET A 7 -51.57 -48.38 -30.69
C MET A 7 -50.33 -49.30 -30.50
N LYS A 8 -50.53 -50.65 -30.36
CA LYS A 8 -49.42 -51.59 -30.23
C LYS A 8 -48.81 -51.95 -31.56
N ILE A 9 -49.60 -51.90 -32.66
CA ILE A 9 -49.11 -52.21 -34.04
C ILE A 9 -48.31 -51.00 -34.57
N SER A 10 -48.72 -49.75 -34.28
CA SER A 10 -47.99 -48.55 -34.69
C SER A 10 -46.64 -48.39 -33.97
N PHE A 11 -46.54 -48.85 -32.72
CA PHE A 11 -45.28 -48.74 -31.97
C PHE A 11 -44.21 -49.79 -32.37
N ARG A 12 -44.66 -50.97 -32.80
CA ARG A 12 -43.76 -52.02 -33.35
C ARG A 12 -43.33 -51.73 -34.79
N ALA A 13 -44.12 -51.09 -35.64
CA ALA A 13 -43.75 -50.59 -36.93
C ALA A 13 -42.75 -49.44 -36.88
N LEU A 14 -42.87 -48.59 -35.90
CA LEU A 14 -41.95 -47.49 -35.66
C LEU A 14 -40.56 -47.96 -35.14
N ILE A 15 -40.54 -49.02 -34.32
CA ILE A 15 -39.28 -49.61 -33.84
C ILE A 15 -38.60 -50.37 -34.96
N LEU A 16 -39.34 -51.01 -35.86
CA LEU A 16 -38.77 -51.73 -37.02
C LEU A 16 -38.28 -50.77 -38.11
N LEU A 17 -38.85 -49.57 -38.26
CA LEU A 17 -38.34 -48.48 -39.12
C LEU A 17 -37.10 -47.75 -38.52
N LEU A 18 -37.00 -47.69 -37.23
CA LEU A 18 -35.85 -47.15 -36.53
C LEU A 18 -34.65 -48.12 -36.52
N THR A 19 -34.82 -49.37 -36.59
CA THR A 19 -33.73 -50.35 -36.63
C THR A 19 -33.22 -50.62 -38.06
N LEU A 20 -33.90 -50.21 -39.14
CA LEU A 20 -33.45 -50.34 -40.53
C LEU A 20 -32.64 -49.16 -41.05
N SER A 21 -32.52 -48.06 -40.22
CA SER A 21 -31.76 -46.81 -40.57
C SER A 21 -30.34 -46.78 -40.02
N ILE A 22 -29.80 -47.87 -39.46
CA ILE A 22 -28.48 -47.85 -38.77
C ILE A 22 -27.42 -48.71 -39.49
N TYR A 23 -27.59 -49.07 -40.78
CA TYR A 23 -26.49 -49.66 -41.57
C TYR A 23 -26.29 -48.89 -42.87
N SER A 24 -25.94 -47.61 -42.79
CA SER A 24 -25.13 -46.97 -43.82
C SER A 24 -23.66 -47.22 -43.41
N SER A 25 -23.08 -48.34 -43.90
CA SER A 25 -21.63 -48.53 -43.91
C SER A 25 -21.04 -47.43 -44.79
N PHE A 26 -20.71 -46.25 -44.21
CA PHE A 26 -19.81 -45.35 -44.89
C PHE A 26 -18.47 -46.06 -44.99
N ALA A 27 -18.05 -46.40 -46.21
CA ALA A 27 -16.72 -46.86 -46.45
C ALA A 27 -15.73 -45.80 -45.96
N GLN A 28 -15.01 -46.12 -44.90
CA GLN A 28 -14.09 -45.18 -44.21
C GLN A 28 -12.73 -45.24 -44.93
N GLY A 29 -12.11 -44.08 -45.08
CA GLY A 29 -10.79 -43.93 -45.68
C GLY A 29 -9.63 -44.41 -44.80
N ILE A 30 -8.49 -44.67 -45.40
CA ILE A 30 -7.24 -45.08 -44.74
C ILE A 30 -6.13 -44.15 -45.21
N VAL A 31 -5.30 -43.65 -44.28
CA VAL A 31 -4.06 -42.90 -44.59
C VAL A 31 -2.86 -43.68 -44.09
N LYS A 32 -1.94 -43.97 -44.99
CA LYS A 32 -0.69 -44.71 -44.71
C LYS A 32 0.53 -43.93 -45.16
N GLY A 33 1.65 -44.18 -44.54
CA GLY A 33 2.93 -43.59 -44.95
C GLY A 33 4.08 -44.16 -44.15
N LYS A 34 5.28 -43.65 -44.44
CA LYS A 34 6.51 -43.97 -43.71
C LYS A 34 7.22 -42.71 -43.28
N VAL A 35 7.80 -42.69 -42.09
CA VAL A 35 8.54 -41.55 -41.54
C VAL A 35 10.01 -41.94 -41.43
N SER A 36 10.90 -41.09 -41.95
CA SER A 36 12.36 -41.27 -41.86
C SER A 36 13.09 -40.00 -41.57
N GLU A 37 14.28 -40.11 -41.03
CA GLU A 37 15.19 -38.97 -40.84
C GLU A 37 15.67 -38.41 -42.19
N SER A 38 15.63 -37.09 -42.34
CA SER A 38 15.96 -36.40 -43.58
C SER A 38 17.43 -36.58 -44.02
N SER A 39 18.36 -36.69 -43.06
CA SER A 39 19.81 -36.77 -43.28
C SER A 39 20.31 -38.19 -43.55
N THR A 40 19.81 -39.18 -42.84
CA THR A 40 20.31 -40.55 -42.82
C THR A 40 19.39 -41.54 -43.52
N GLY A 41 18.09 -41.17 -43.68
CA GLY A 41 17.07 -42.09 -44.17
C GLY A 41 16.64 -43.13 -43.13
N ALA A 42 17.12 -43.08 -41.90
CA ALA A 42 16.76 -44.02 -40.85
C ALA A 42 15.26 -43.92 -40.50
N PRO A 43 14.57 -45.02 -40.23
CA PRO A 43 13.16 -45.01 -39.85
C PRO A 43 12.97 -44.34 -38.49
N LEU A 44 11.88 -43.56 -38.29
CA LEU A 44 11.57 -42.84 -37.09
C LEU A 44 10.22 -43.24 -36.50
N GLU A 45 10.16 -43.42 -35.17
CA GLU A 45 8.95 -43.70 -34.40
C GLU A 45 8.22 -42.38 -34.00
N ALA A 46 7.75 -41.64 -34.99
CA ALA A 46 7.07 -40.38 -34.79
C ALA A 46 5.59 -40.54 -34.36
N ASP A 47 5.08 -39.61 -33.63
CA ASP A 47 3.64 -39.44 -33.37
C ASP A 47 2.99 -38.81 -34.62
N VAL A 48 1.90 -39.43 -35.12
CA VAL A 48 1.14 -38.96 -36.26
C VAL A 48 -0.27 -38.62 -35.84
N LYS A 49 -0.65 -37.35 -36.03
CA LYS A 49 -1.95 -36.79 -35.60
C LYS A 49 -2.69 -36.21 -36.80
N LEU A 50 -3.98 -36.56 -36.94
CA LEU A 50 -4.86 -36.11 -38.01
C LEU A 50 -5.87 -35.10 -37.44
N PHE A 51 -5.84 -33.88 -37.97
CA PHE A 51 -6.76 -32.81 -37.61
C PHE A 51 -7.71 -32.47 -38.76
N LYS A 52 -8.90 -31.98 -38.48
CA LYS A 52 -9.81 -31.47 -39.50
C LYS A 52 -9.25 -30.18 -40.10
N SER A 53 -9.28 -30.04 -41.42
CA SER A 53 -8.76 -28.83 -42.10
C SER A 53 -9.58 -27.62 -41.71
N GLY A 54 -8.90 -26.51 -41.32
CA GLY A 54 -9.53 -25.27 -40.88
C GLY A 54 -9.97 -25.25 -39.39
N ASP A 55 -9.80 -26.35 -38.65
CA ASP A 55 -10.08 -26.49 -37.22
C ASP A 55 -8.89 -27.21 -36.55
N SER A 56 -8.63 -26.94 -35.30
CA SER A 56 -7.60 -27.62 -34.50
C SER A 56 -8.13 -28.90 -33.81
N THR A 57 -9.26 -29.41 -34.23
CA THR A 57 -9.88 -30.59 -33.62
C THR A 57 -9.14 -31.85 -34.06
N LEU A 58 -8.56 -32.57 -33.10
CA LEU A 58 -7.91 -33.88 -33.35
C LEU A 58 -8.98 -34.94 -33.73
N VAL A 59 -8.86 -35.49 -34.92
CA VAL A 59 -9.79 -36.53 -35.39
C VAL A 59 -9.30 -37.92 -35.01
N LYS A 60 -7.99 -38.18 -35.21
CA LYS A 60 -7.36 -39.44 -34.87
C LYS A 60 -5.84 -39.31 -34.79
N GLY A 61 -5.18 -40.18 -34.03
CA GLY A 61 -3.73 -40.24 -33.94
C GLY A 61 -3.22 -41.69 -33.89
N THR A 62 -1.99 -41.90 -34.33
CA THR A 62 -1.25 -43.15 -34.23
C THR A 62 0.23 -42.88 -34.01
N LYS A 63 0.99 -43.89 -33.66
CA LYS A 63 2.46 -43.83 -33.58
C LYS A 63 3.05 -44.69 -34.69
N CYS A 64 4.16 -44.25 -35.30
CA CYS A 64 4.87 -45.06 -36.28
C CYS A 64 5.45 -46.32 -35.62
N GLN A 65 5.48 -47.43 -36.39
CA GLN A 65 6.16 -48.66 -35.99
C GLN A 65 7.71 -48.42 -36.00
N PRO A 66 8.50 -49.32 -35.41
CA PRO A 66 9.97 -49.22 -35.49
C PRO A 66 10.55 -49.20 -36.90
N THR A 67 9.77 -49.68 -37.91
CA THR A 67 10.08 -49.57 -39.35
C THR A 67 9.84 -48.19 -39.94
N GLY A 68 9.28 -47.25 -39.15
CA GLY A 68 8.84 -45.93 -39.56
C GLY A 68 7.45 -45.87 -40.20
N GLU A 69 6.77 -47.00 -40.38
CA GLU A 69 5.47 -47.10 -41.04
C GLU A 69 4.34 -46.73 -40.10
N PHE A 70 3.29 -46.06 -40.61
CA PHE A 70 2.06 -45.77 -39.89
C PHE A 70 0.81 -46.04 -40.75
N SER A 71 -0.29 -46.35 -40.12
CA SER A 71 -1.62 -46.46 -40.73
C SER A 71 -2.67 -45.86 -39.81
N ILE A 72 -3.46 -44.92 -40.34
CA ILE A 72 -4.65 -44.38 -39.68
C ILE A 72 -5.87 -44.88 -40.48
N GLU A 73 -6.66 -45.73 -39.87
CA GLU A 73 -7.82 -46.37 -40.50
C GLU A 73 -9.11 -45.72 -39.98
N ASN A 74 -10.22 -45.98 -40.65
CA ASN A 74 -11.55 -45.55 -40.25
C ASN A 74 -11.69 -44.02 -40.19
N ILE A 75 -11.22 -43.30 -41.22
CA ILE A 75 -11.28 -41.86 -41.34
C ILE A 75 -12.53 -41.48 -42.16
N PRO A 76 -13.42 -40.62 -41.63
CA PRO A 76 -14.57 -40.13 -42.42
C PRO A 76 -14.11 -39.36 -43.68
N ALA A 77 -14.91 -39.32 -44.73
CA ALA A 77 -14.60 -38.51 -45.90
C ALA A 77 -14.55 -37.01 -45.51
N GLY A 78 -13.51 -36.28 -45.91
CA GLY A 78 -13.31 -34.89 -45.57
C GLY A 78 -11.92 -34.38 -45.93
N SER A 79 -11.67 -33.11 -45.60
CA SER A 79 -10.36 -32.44 -45.72
C SER A 79 -9.66 -32.39 -44.39
N TYR A 80 -8.39 -32.78 -44.33
CA TYR A 80 -7.61 -32.95 -43.11
C TYR A 80 -6.23 -32.34 -43.23
N ARG A 81 -5.61 -32.11 -42.06
CA ARG A 81 -4.21 -31.77 -41.86
C ARG A 81 -3.56 -32.91 -41.06
N LEU A 82 -2.46 -33.44 -41.54
CA LEU A 82 -1.66 -34.44 -40.83
C LEU A 82 -0.44 -33.76 -40.22
N GLU A 83 -0.22 -33.96 -38.92
CA GLU A 83 0.93 -33.48 -38.18
C GLU A 83 1.77 -34.64 -37.68
N LEU A 84 3.06 -34.61 -38.01
CA LEU A 84 4.07 -35.54 -37.51
C LEU A 84 4.97 -34.85 -36.54
N SER A 85 5.16 -35.45 -35.36
CA SER A 85 5.99 -34.90 -34.31
C SER A 85 6.86 -35.97 -33.66
N LEU A 86 8.14 -35.62 -33.41
CA LEU A 86 9.10 -36.47 -32.70
C LEU A 86 10.06 -35.57 -31.95
N MET A 87 10.41 -35.96 -30.73
CA MET A 87 11.39 -35.20 -29.92
C MET A 87 12.72 -35.06 -30.67
N GLU A 88 13.36 -33.88 -30.66
CA GLU A 88 14.57 -33.51 -31.40
C GLU A 88 14.38 -33.31 -32.92
N TYR A 89 13.16 -33.38 -33.46
CA TYR A 89 12.89 -33.16 -34.88
C TYR A 89 11.91 -32.01 -35.08
N ALA A 90 12.05 -31.28 -36.16
CA ALA A 90 11.08 -30.28 -36.57
C ALA A 90 9.76 -30.92 -36.94
N ALA A 91 8.65 -30.44 -36.39
CA ALA A 91 7.32 -30.99 -36.73
C ALA A 91 7.00 -30.76 -38.22
N LEU A 92 6.47 -31.75 -38.89
CA LEU A 92 6.07 -31.69 -40.30
C LEU A 92 4.54 -31.69 -40.41
N ASN A 93 3.99 -30.69 -41.10
CA ASN A 93 2.57 -30.60 -41.39
C ASN A 93 2.30 -30.93 -42.87
N VAL A 94 1.36 -31.81 -43.15
CA VAL A 94 0.83 -32.08 -44.49
C VAL A 94 -0.59 -31.49 -44.53
N GLU A 95 -0.73 -30.37 -45.24
CA GLU A 95 -1.97 -29.61 -45.33
C GLU A 95 -2.86 -30.13 -46.47
N ASN A 96 -4.19 -29.90 -46.39
CA ASN A 96 -5.16 -30.16 -47.43
C ASN A 96 -5.28 -31.63 -47.87
N LEU A 97 -5.11 -32.59 -46.95
CA LEU A 97 -5.25 -34.02 -47.22
C LEU A 97 -6.73 -34.36 -47.44
N GLN A 98 -7.11 -34.69 -48.68
CA GLN A 98 -8.48 -35.04 -49.07
C GLN A 98 -8.72 -36.52 -48.92
N VAL A 99 -9.52 -36.93 -47.97
CA VAL A 99 -9.91 -38.35 -47.77
C VAL A 99 -11.30 -38.55 -48.36
N THR A 100 -11.38 -39.39 -49.38
CA THR A 100 -12.67 -39.82 -49.97
C THR A 100 -13.11 -41.17 -49.40
N SER A 101 -14.40 -41.43 -49.45
CA SER A 101 -15.01 -42.68 -48.92
C SER A 101 -14.40 -43.93 -49.54
N GLY A 102 -13.84 -44.83 -48.73
CA GLY A 102 -13.22 -46.07 -49.15
C GLY A 102 -11.81 -45.96 -49.77
N ALA A 103 -11.23 -44.74 -49.85
CA ALA A 103 -9.90 -44.57 -50.44
C ALA A 103 -8.76 -44.89 -49.45
N ALA A 104 -7.73 -45.58 -49.97
CA ALA A 104 -6.45 -45.66 -49.22
C ALA A 104 -5.46 -44.67 -49.82
N ILE A 105 -5.10 -43.68 -49.00
CA ILE A 105 -4.10 -42.63 -49.34
C ILE A 105 -2.75 -43.11 -48.83
N ASN A 106 -1.77 -43.21 -49.73
CA ASN A 106 -0.38 -43.47 -49.39
C ASN A 106 0.43 -42.18 -49.50
N LEU A 107 1.05 -41.73 -48.40
CA LEU A 107 1.86 -40.50 -48.33
C LEU A 107 3.35 -40.77 -48.56
N ASP A 108 3.69 -41.87 -49.19
CA ASP A 108 5.09 -42.24 -49.41
C ASP A 108 5.99 -42.09 -48.17
N THR A 109 7.22 -41.62 -48.34
CA THR A 109 8.15 -41.39 -47.22
C THR A 109 8.21 -39.92 -46.84
N LEU A 110 7.71 -39.59 -45.65
CA LEU A 110 7.76 -38.29 -45.05
C LEU A 110 9.07 -38.14 -44.27
N LYS A 111 9.82 -37.07 -44.54
CA LYS A 111 11.16 -36.85 -43.96
C LYS A 111 11.11 -35.79 -42.83
N LEU A 112 11.50 -36.17 -41.63
CA LEU A 112 11.72 -35.23 -40.52
C LEU A 112 13.18 -34.76 -40.45
N ALA A 113 13.38 -33.47 -40.45
CA ALA A 113 14.70 -32.87 -40.24
C ALA A 113 15.02 -32.79 -38.74
N LYS A 114 16.21 -33.29 -38.38
CA LYS A 114 16.69 -33.11 -37.01
C LYS A 114 16.83 -31.62 -36.72
N GLN A 115 16.21 -31.12 -35.69
CA GLN A 115 16.32 -29.75 -35.25
C GLN A 115 17.66 -29.63 -34.52
N ASN A 116 18.62 -28.86 -35.05
CA ASN A 116 19.75 -28.43 -34.26
C ASN A 116 19.22 -27.50 -33.20
N VAL A 117 18.86 -28.05 -32.05
CA VAL A 117 18.67 -27.27 -30.85
C VAL A 117 20.08 -26.75 -30.52
N SER A 118 20.39 -25.48 -30.89
CA SER A 118 21.41 -24.78 -30.16
C SER A 118 20.96 -24.90 -28.69
N THR A 119 21.80 -25.45 -27.86
CA THR A 119 21.66 -25.46 -26.43
C THR A 119 21.66 -23.98 -25.94
N GLU A 120 20.59 -23.27 -26.21
CA GLU A 120 20.12 -22.30 -25.22
C GLU A 120 19.75 -23.20 -24.04
N GLU A 121 20.53 -23.08 -22.98
CA GLU A 121 20.23 -23.63 -21.68
C GLU A 121 18.72 -23.54 -21.47
N ILE A 122 18.06 -24.69 -21.40
CA ILE A 122 16.70 -24.75 -20.85
C ILE A 122 16.92 -24.27 -19.44
N LEU A 123 16.75 -22.96 -19.22
CA LEU A 123 16.43 -22.43 -17.93
C LEU A 123 15.19 -23.21 -17.50
N VAL A 124 15.38 -24.23 -16.69
CA VAL A 124 14.34 -24.79 -15.86
C VAL A 124 13.91 -23.58 -15.03
N GLU A 125 12.92 -22.83 -15.52
CA GLU A 125 12.23 -21.88 -14.68
C GLU A 125 11.61 -22.74 -13.58
N GLU A 126 12.33 -22.79 -12.47
CA GLU A 126 11.84 -23.36 -11.23
C GLU A 126 10.44 -22.78 -11.04
N GLU A 127 9.43 -23.63 -10.94
CA GLU A 127 8.02 -23.15 -10.84
C GLU A 127 7.94 -22.16 -9.70
N LYS A 128 7.95 -20.86 -10.04
CA LYS A 128 7.89 -19.77 -9.06
C LYS A 128 6.67 -19.98 -8.19
N GLY A 129 6.84 -20.31 -6.93
CA GLY A 129 5.74 -20.49 -6.00
C GLY A 129 4.88 -19.23 -5.90
N LEU A 130 3.64 -19.34 -5.42
CA LEU A 130 2.75 -18.20 -5.20
C LEU A 130 3.40 -17.13 -4.33
N ILE A 131 4.19 -17.53 -3.33
CA ILE A 131 4.96 -16.66 -2.45
C ILE A 131 6.44 -17.05 -2.60
N GLN A 132 7.27 -16.06 -2.89
CA GLN A 132 8.72 -16.19 -2.88
C GLN A 132 9.30 -15.22 -1.86
N LEU A 133 10.34 -15.65 -1.22
CA LEU A 133 11.01 -14.89 -0.18
C LEU A 133 12.47 -14.71 -0.57
N THR A 134 12.89 -13.46 -0.68
CA THR A 134 14.29 -13.07 -0.88
C THR A 134 14.86 -12.54 0.43
N ALA A 135 16.14 -12.21 0.45
CA ALA A 135 16.76 -11.72 1.67
C ALA A 135 16.06 -10.47 2.25
N ASP A 136 15.57 -9.57 1.40
CA ASP A 136 15.01 -8.26 1.79
C ASP A 136 13.55 -8.03 1.37
N LYS A 137 12.97 -8.95 0.58
CA LYS A 137 11.62 -8.80 0.01
C LYS A 137 10.80 -10.06 0.19
N LYS A 138 9.52 -9.90 0.41
CA LYS A 138 8.50 -10.95 0.31
C LYS A 138 7.74 -10.71 -0.99
N ILE A 139 7.82 -11.64 -1.93
CA ILE A 139 7.27 -11.52 -3.27
C ILE A 139 6.00 -12.36 -3.38
N PHE A 140 4.91 -11.72 -3.73
CA PHE A 140 3.64 -12.37 -4.04
C PHE A 140 3.45 -12.39 -5.57
N ASN A 141 3.51 -13.56 -6.20
CA ASN A 141 3.38 -13.75 -7.63
C ASN A 141 1.89 -13.74 -8.04
N VAL A 142 1.44 -12.63 -8.61
CA VAL A 142 0.04 -12.39 -8.96
C VAL A 142 -0.44 -13.33 -10.06
N GLU A 143 0.43 -13.67 -11.03
CA GLU A 143 0.10 -14.56 -12.14
C GLU A 143 -0.30 -15.97 -11.70
N LYS A 144 0.30 -16.46 -10.62
CA LYS A 144 0.03 -17.80 -10.06
C LYS A 144 -1.22 -17.82 -9.16
N SER A 145 -1.81 -16.65 -8.88
CA SER A 145 -3.00 -16.54 -8.03
C SER A 145 -4.28 -16.58 -8.88
N ALA A 146 -5.00 -17.68 -8.84
CA ALA A 146 -6.34 -17.77 -9.44
C ALA A 146 -7.33 -16.75 -8.81
N LEU A 147 -7.04 -16.27 -7.60
CA LEU A 147 -7.90 -15.39 -6.81
C LEU A 147 -7.78 -13.90 -7.19
N THR A 148 -6.76 -13.52 -7.97
CA THR A 148 -6.52 -12.11 -8.35
C THR A 148 -7.02 -11.79 -9.75
N LYS A 149 -7.46 -12.77 -10.53
CA LYS A 149 -7.90 -12.60 -11.92
C LYS A 149 -9.15 -11.74 -12.02
N GLY A 150 -9.10 -10.74 -12.89
CA GLY A 150 -10.25 -9.87 -13.21
C GLY A 150 -10.52 -8.74 -12.21
N GLY A 151 -9.67 -8.55 -11.19
CA GLY A 151 -9.73 -7.44 -10.23
C GLY A 151 -8.78 -6.28 -10.57
N THR A 152 -8.47 -5.50 -9.56
CA THR A 152 -7.55 -4.35 -9.60
C THR A 152 -6.33 -4.58 -8.71
N ALA A 153 -5.37 -3.66 -8.69
CA ALA A 153 -4.25 -3.73 -7.75
C ALA A 153 -4.72 -3.74 -6.28
N ILE A 154 -5.81 -3.05 -5.97
CA ILE A 154 -6.44 -3.12 -4.63
C ILE A 154 -6.85 -4.55 -4.31
N ASP A 155 -7.49 -5.26 -5.24
CA ASP A 155 -7.91 -6.64 -5.04
C ASP A 155 -6.71 -7.60 -4.91
N VAL A 156 -5.61 -7.29 -5.59
CA VAL A 156 -4.33 -7.99 -5.42
C VAL A 156 -3.77 -7.74 -4.03
N LEU A 157 -3.73 -6.47 -3.58
CA LEU A 157 -3.22 -6.11 -2.26
C LEU A 157 -4.06 -6.70 -1.13
N LYS A 158 -5.40 -6.70 -1.25
CA LYS A 158 -6.31 -7.41 -0.31
C LYS A 158 -5.96 -8.89 -0.17
N LYS A 159 -5.30 -9.46 -1.17
CA LYS A 159 -4.91 -10.88 -1.23
C LYS A 159 -3.42 -11.10 -0.97
N THR A 160 -2.65 -10.03 -0.86
CA THR A 160 -1.21 -10.09 -0.55
C THR A 160 -1.01 -10.30 0.94
N PRO A 161 -0.24 -11.30 1.38
CA PRO A 161 0.07 -11.50 2.78
C PRO A 161 0.71 -10.26 3.40
N LEU A 162 0.44 -9.97 4.69
CA LEU A 162 0.96 -8.84 5.47
C LEU A 162 0.45 -7.45 5.04
N VAL A 163 -0.26 -7.36 3.93
CA VAL A 163 -0.92 -6.14 3.49
C VAL A 163 -2.37 -6.17 3.94
N ASP A 164 -2.80 -5.07 4.49
CA ASP A 164 -4.16 -4.85 4.88
C ASP A 164 -4.73 -3.66 4.10
N VAL A 165 -5.91 -3.82 3.51
CA VAL A 165 -6.58 -2.80 2.71
C VAL A 165 -7.99 -2.65 3.24
N ASP A 166 -8.29 -1.49 3.78
CA ASP A 166 -9.60 -1.22 4.33
C ASP A 166 -10.67 -1.04 3.24
N ILE A 167 -11.94 -0.92 3.64
CA ILE A 167 -13.05 -0.77 2.70
C ILE A 167 -13.00 0.55 1.91
N ASN A 168 -12.24 1.54 2.40
CA ASN A 168 -11.95 2.80 1.70
C ASN A 168 -10.70 2.70 0.81
N ASP A 169 -10.15 1.47 0.70
CA ASP A 169 -8.94 1.15 -0.06
C ASP A 169 -7.64 1.82 0.46
N ASN A 170 -7.63 2.20 1.75
CA ASN A 170 -6.39 2.59 2.41
C ASN A 170 -5.52 1.34 2.64
N VAL A 171 -4.30 1.42 2.17
CA VAL A 171 -3.34 0.32 2.26
C VAL A 171 -2.47 0.50 3.49
N SER A 172 -2.32 -0.57 4.26
CA SER A 172 -1.39 -0.63 5.39
C SER A 172 -0.50 -1.87 5.29
N LEU A 173 0.67 -1.79 5.90
CA LEU A 173 1.62 -2.89 6.02
C LEU A 173 1.89 -3.11 7.52
N ARG A 174 1.60 -4.32 8.00
CA ARG A 174 1.75 -4.64 9.44
C ARG A 174 0.96 -3.67 10.34
N GLY A 175 -0.26 -3.29 9.90
CA GLY A 175 -1.14 -2.38 10.63
C GLY A 175 -0.70 -0.90 10.62
N SER A 176 0.36 -0.53 9.90
CA SER A 176 0.80 0.86 9.73
C SER A 176 0.41 1.38 8.35
N GLN A 177 -0.26 2.52 8.30
CA GLN A 177 -0.56 3.23 7.04
C GLN A 177 0.63 4.08 6.55
N ASN A 178 1.70 4.23 7.35
CA ASN A 178 2.92 4.91 6.92
C ASN A 178 3.77 4.02 6.00
N VAL A 179 3.22 3.69 4.83
CA VAL A 179 3.79 2.78 3.83
C VAL A 179 4.03 3.53 2.53
N LYS A 180 5.21 3.33 1.95
CA LYS A 180 5.52 3.86 0.62
C LYS A 180 5.07 2.86 -0.45
N ILE A 181 4.17 3.27 -1.34
CA ILE A 181 3.73 2.44 -2.47
C ILE A 181 4.53 2.85 -3.71
N LEU A 182 5.16 1.86 -4.32
CA LEU A 182 5.94 2.00 -5.55
C LEU A 182 5.29 1.18 -6.66
N ILE A 183 5.53 1.60 -7.91
CA ILE A 183 5.20 0.84 -9.12
C ILE A 183 6.46 0.77 -9.97
N ASP A 184 6.95 -0.45 -10.21
CA ASP A 184 8.23 -0.69 -10.89
C ASP A 184 9.40 0.08 -10.22
N ASP A 185 9.47 0.03 -8.87
CA ASP A 185 10.46 0.70 -8.01
C ASP A 185 10.40 2.25 -8.01
N LYS A 186 9.38 2.85 -8.62
CA LYS A 186 9.17 4.31 -8.67
C LYS A 186 7.98 4.70 -7.78
N PRO A 187 7.89 5.92 -7.28
CA PRO A 187 6.68 6.42 -6.65
C PRO A 187 5.46 6.16 -7.55
N SER A 188 4.32 5.82 -6.93
CA SER A 188 3.13 5.44 -7.71
C SER A 188 2.74 6.53 -8.70
N ARG A 189 2.69 6.17 -9.98
CA ARG A 189 2.22 7.02 -11.07
C ARG A 189 0.71 6.98 -11.30
N PHE A 190 0.01 6.18 -10.50
CA PHE A 190 -1.45 6.10 -10.54
C PHE A 190 -2.00 6.72 -9.26
N ALA A 191 -2.95 7.62 -9.38
CA ALA A 191 -3.60 8.24 -8.22
C ALA A 191 -4.42 7.22 -7.42
N SER A 192 -4.93 6.22 -8.10
CA SER A 192 -5.68 5.14 -7.47
C SER A 192 -5.17 3.79 -7.95
N LEU A 193 -4.92 2.91 -7.02
CA LEU A 193 -4.57 1.52 -7.30
C LEU A 193 -5.72 0.74 -7.97
N LYS A 194 -6.95 1.28 -7.93
CA LYS A 194 -8.11 0.74 -8.67
C LYS A 194 -7.97 0.84 -10.19
N GLN A 195 -7.11 1.74 -10.69
CA GLN A 195 -6.86 1.90 -12.13
C GLN A 195 -5.97 0.81 -12.70
N ILE A 196 -5.22 0.11 -11.85
CA ILE A 196 -4.29 -0.92 -12.27
C ILE A 196 -5.03 -2.25 -12.33
N PRO A 197 -5.26 -2.85 -13.50
CA PRO A 197 -5.85 -4.18 -13.59
C PRO A 197 -4.92 -5.21 -12.92
N ALA A 198 -5.48 -6.12 -12.13
CA ALA A 198 -4.71 -7.19 -11.48
C ALA A 198 -3.90 -8.02 -12.48
N ASP A 199 -4.47 -8.23 -13.66
CA ASP A 199 -3.83 -9.01 -14.72
C ASP A 199 -2.66 -8.29 -15.40
N ALA A 200 -2.51 -6.98 -15.20
CA ALA A 200 -1.35 -6.21 -15.61
C ALA A 200 -0.20 -6.29 -14.59
N ILE A 201 -0.44 -6.87 -13.41
CA ILE A 201 0.56 -7.02 -12.36
C ILE A 201 1.24 -8.36 -12.51
N GLU A 202 2.57 -8.38 -12.50
CA GLU A 202 3.39 -9.60 -12.44
C GLU A 202 3.46 -10.11 -11.00
N ARG A 203 3.86 -9.22 -10.08
CA ARG A 203 4.06 -9.54 -8.67
C ARG A 203 3.96 -8.32 -7.77
N VAL A 204 3.75 -8.55 -6.49
CA VAL A 204 3.85 -7.54 -5.43
C VAL A 204 5.04 -7.88 -4.54
N GLU A 205 5.92 -6.92 -4.31
CA GLU A 205 7.10 -7.04 -3.44
C GLU A 205 6.87 -6.25 -2.15
N LEU A 206 6.99 -6.91 -1.01
CA LEU A 206 6.85 -6.31 0.31
C LEU A 206 8.21 -6.19 0.96
N ILE A 207 8.62 -4.99 1.34
CA ILE A 207 9.89 -4.68 1.97
C ILE A 207 9.60 -4.14 3.37
N THR A 208 9.65 -5.02 4.36
CA THR A 208 9.34 -4.67 5.76
C THR A 208 10.51 -4.03 6.50
N ASN A 209 11.73 -4.22 5.99
CA ASN A 209 12.94 -3.59 6.49
C ASN A 209 13.73 -3.00 5.32
N PRO A 210 13.44 -1.74 4.94
CA PRO A 210 13.99 -1.14 3.72
C PRO A 210 15.52 -1.08 3.75
N PRO A 211 16.19 -1.56 2.68
CA PRO A 211 17.64 -1.56 2.56
C PRO A 211 18.22 -0.16 2.31
N ALA A 212 19.56 -0.06 2.27
CA ALA A 212 20.33 1.19 2.17
C ALA A 212 19.98 2.12 0.99
N LYS A 213 19.38 1.60 -0.09
CA LYS A 213 18.86 2.38 -1.23
C LYS A 213 17.78 3.39 -0.79
N TYR A 214 17.00 3.05 0.23
CA TYR A 214 15.91 3.90 0.72
C TYR A 214 16.41 4.86 1.81
N GLU A 215 15.67 5.95 2.03
CA GLU A 215 16.02 6.93 3.06
C GLU A 215 16.17 6.29 4.43
N ALA A 216 17.18 6.73 5.20
CA ALA A 216 17.36 6.30 6.58
C ALA A 216 16.25 6.86 7.50
N GLU A 217 15.60 7.98 7.09
CA GLU A 217 14.48 8.61 7.78
C GLU A 217 13.13 8.06 7.27
N GLY A 218 12.20 7.72 8.15
CA GLY A 218 10.77 7.66 7.86
C GLY A 218 10.13 6.29 7.79
N VAL A 219 9.75 5.70 6.67
CA VAL A 219 8.66 4.73 6.46
C VAL A 219 8.76 3.38 7.19
N THR A 220 7.60 2.84 7.60
CA THR A 220 7.45 1.52 8.25
C THR A 220 7.72 0.36 7.30
N GLY A 221 7.56 0.59 5.98
CA GLY A 221 7.83 -0.40 4.94
C GLY A 221 7.46 0.10 3.55
N ILE A 222 7.73 -0.74 2.55
CA ILE A 222 7.49 -0.42 1.14
C ILE A 222 6.70 -1.55 0.50
N ILE A 223 5.70 -1.19 -0.32
CA ILE A 223 4.96 -2.09 -1.20
C ILE A 223 5.30 -1.69 -2.63
N ASN A 224 5.99 -2.56 -3.36
CA ASN A 224 6.33 -2.33 -4.76
C ASN A 224 5.49 -3.25 -5.65
N ILE A 225 4.67 -2.66 -6.51
CA ILE A 225 3.84 -3.36 -7.48
C ILE A 225 4.62 -3.43 -8.79
N VAL A 226 5.03 -4.63 -9.19
CA VAL A 226 5.78 -4.83 -10.44
C VAL A 226 4.82 -5.21 -11.55
N MET A 227 4.85 -4.41 -12.62
CA MET A 227 3.95 -4.55 -13.75
C MET A 227 4.47 -5.55 -14.79
N LYS A 228 3.57 -6.28 -15.45
CA LYS A 228 3.91 -7.06 -16.65
C LYS A 228 4.37 -6.16 -17.78
N LYS A 229 5.34 -6.63 -18.53
CA LYS A 229 5.75 -5.99 -19.77
C LYS A 229 4.70 -6.28 -20.86
N ASN A 230 3.61 -5.53 -20.87
CA ASN A 230 2.57 -5.69 -21.89
C ASN A 230 2.32 -4.36 -22.61
N ASP A 231 2.36 -4.36 -23.94
CA ASP A 231 2.41 -3.15 -24.77
C ASP A 231 1.03 -2.55 -25.11
N ASN A 232 -0.08 -3.23 -24.79
CA ASN A 232 -1.41 -2.85 -25.25
C ASN A 232 -2.46 -2.77 -24.13
N LEU A 233 -2.32 -1.78 -23.22
CA LEU A 233 -3.36 -1.54 -22.22
C LEU A 233 -4.52 -0.64 -22.70
N GLY A 234 -4.35 0.11 -23.81
CA GLY A 234 -5.39 0.99 -24.38
C GLY A 234 -5.81 2.15 -23.46
N PHE A 235 -7.03 2.63 -23.65
CA PHE A 235 -7.65 3.66 -22.82
C PHE A 235 -8.46 3.05 -21.70
N GLN A 236 -8.27 3.56 -20.47
CA GLN A 236 -9.00 3.15 -19.27
C GLN A 236 -9.35 4.37 -18.42
N GLY A 237 -10.44 4.30 -17.70
CA GLY A 237 -10.81 5.32 -16.76
C GLY A 237 -11.74 4.83 -15.67
N SER A 238 -11.88 5.65 -14.61
CA SER A 238 -12.87 5.43 -13.57
C SER A 238 -13.49 6.74 -13.10
N LEU A 239 -14.79 6.72 -12.84
CA LEU A 239 -15.51 7.74 -12.09
C LEU A 239 -15.71 7.22 -10.68
N ASN A 240 -15.28 8.00 -9.70
CA ASN A 240 -15.36 7.65 -8.30
C ASN A 240 -16.11 8.75 -7.57
N GLY A 241 -16.92 8.38 -6.59
CA GLY A 241 -17.60 9.35 -5.74
C GLY A 241 -18.13 8.69 -4.49
N GLY A 242 -18.28 9.48 -3.46
CA GLY A 242 -18.78 8.98 -2.19
C GLY A 242 -19.23 10.11 -1.29
N GLY A 243 -19.95 9.71 -0.26
CA GLY A 243 -20.33 10.59 0.82
C GLY A 243 -20.37 9.84 2.13
N ASN A 244 -20.12 10.54 3.19
CA ASN A 244 -20.26 10.04 4.56
C ASN A 244 -21.11 11.01 5.38
N TYR A 245 -21.84 10.42 6.28
CA TYR A 245 -22.66 11.12 7.26
C TYR A 245 -22.19 10.69 8.66
N SER A 246 -21.79 11.67 9.44
CA SER A 246 -21.57 11.53 10.89
C SER A 246 -22.57 12.43 11.59
N ASP A 247 -22.15 13.56 12.15
CA ASP A 247 -23.06 14.63 12.58
C ASP A 247 -23.52 15.49 11.40
N ASN A 248 -22.67 15.62 10.37
CA ASN A 248 -22.93 16.37 9.15
C ASN A 248 -22.54 15.54 7.91
N PHE A 249 -22.96 16.02 6.74
CA PHE A 249 -22.67 15.37 5.47
C PHE A 249 -21.34 15.88 4.88
N SER A 250 -20.53 14.93 4.44
CA SER A 250 -19.31 15.15 3.68
C SER A 250 -19.36 14.39 2.36
N GLY A 251 -18.78 14.91 1.30
CA GLY A 251 -18.82 14.23 0.00
C GLY A 251 -17.61 14.54 -0.88
N TRP A 252 -17.34 13.62 -1.81
CA TRP A 252 -16.24 13.77 -2.76
C TRP A 252 -16.56 13.11 -4.08
N GLY A 253 -15.88 13.56 -5.13
CA GLY A 253 -15.94 12.98 -6.47
C GLY A 253 -14.61 13.08 -7.18
N GLY A 254 -14.39 12.20 -8.15
CA GLY A 254 -13.16 12.17 -8.91
C GLY A 254 -13.25 11.41 -10.22
N LEU A 255 -12.31 11.72 -11.09
CA LEU A 255 -12.10 11.12 -12.39
C LEU A 255 -10.65 10.68 -12.52
N ASP A 256 -10.45 9.44 -12.93
CA ASP A 256 -9.16 8.87 -13.29
C ASP A 256 -9.18 8.46 -14.76
N ILE A 257 -8.13 8.81 -15.49
CA ILE A 257 -7.95 8.40 -16.88
C ILE A 257 -6.51 7.94 -17.10
N SER A 258 -6.32 6.94 -17.92
CA SER A 258 -5.00 6.49 -18.37
C SER A 258 -5.06 6.01 -19.82
N LEU A 259 -3.98 6.25 -20.54
CA LEU A 259 -3.79 5.79 -21.91
C LEU A 259 -2.38 5.22 -22.04
N LYS A 260 -2.29 3.96 -22.44
CA LYS A 260 -1.01 3.36 -22.88
C LYS A 260 -1.14 2.93 -24.33
N LYS A 261 -0.29 3.49 -25.20
CA LYS A 261 -0.25 3.18 -26.63
C LYS A 261 1.20 3.08 -27.08
N LYS A 262 1.64 1.89 -27.50
CA LYS A 262 3.03 1.62 -27.93
C LYS A 262 4.06 2.18 -26.95
N LYS A 263 4.79 3.23 -27.35
CA LYS A 263 5.87 3.87 -26.60
C LYS A 263 5.42 4.95 -25.63
N VAL A 264 4.13 5.29 -25.61
CA VAL A 264 3.58 6.39 -24.82
C VAL A 264 2.65 5.86 -23.75
N SER A 265 2.88 6.26 -22.51
CA SER A 265 1.93 6.13 -21.40
C SER A 265 1.61 7.49 -20.83
N THR A 266 0.34 7.80 -20.63
CA THR A 266 -0.09 9.04 -19.97
C THR A 266 -1.24 8.74 -19.02
N PHE A 267 -1.34 9.52 -17.96
CA PHE A 267 -2.43 9.42 -17.00
C PHE A 267 -2.80 10.82 -16.49
N GLY A 268 -4.03 10.94 -16.01
CA GLY A 268 -4.51 12.13 -15.34
C GLY A 268 -5.57 11.75 -14.31
N ASN A 269 -5.58 12.48 -13.21
CA ASN A 269 -6.56 12.31 -12.14
C ASN A 269 -7.01 13.66 -11.63
N PHE A 270 -8.28 13.74 -11.29
CA PHE A 270 -8.87 14.94 -10.69
C PHE A 270 -9.84 14.52 -9.60
N TYR A 271 -9.69 15.10 -8.42
CA TYR A 271 -10.55 14.85 -7.26
C TYR A 271 -10.91 16.15 -6.58
N SER A 272 -12.13 16.22 -6.07
CA SER A 272 -12.60 17.32 -5.23
C SER A 272 -13.56 16.80 -4.18
N GLY A 273 -13.59 17.43 -3.02
CA GLY A 273 -14.49 17.04 -1.95
C GLY A 273 -14.64 18.11 -0.88
N THR A 274 -15.62 17.85 -0.02
CA THR A 274 -15.91 18.63 1.18
C THR A 274 -15.90 17.72 2.39
N TRP A 275 -15.60 18.27 3.55
CA TRP A 275 -15.79 17.59 4.82
C TRP A 275 -16.48 18.54 5.81
N ASP A 276 -17.27 17.96 6.72
CA ASP A 276 -17.94 18.68 7.81
C ASP A 276 -18.10 17.69 8.98
N ASN A 277 -17.41 17.96 10.09
CA ASN A 277 -17.44 17.12 11.28
C ASN A 277 -17.39 17.96 12.57
N ILE A 278 -17.79 17.35 13.67
CA ILE A 278 -17.72 17.92 15.02
C ILE A 278 -16.55 17.25 15.74
N SER A 279 -15.85 18.02 16.57
CA SER A 279 -14.82 17.53 17.49
C SER A 279 -15.03 18.09 18.88
N GLY A 280 -14.64 17.31 19.88
CA GLY A 280 -14.64 17.72 21.27
C GLY A 280 -13.29 17.47 21.91
N SER A 281 -12.95 18.26 22.93
CA SER A 281 -11.83 17.94 23.81
C SER A 281 -12.18 18.31 25.25
N SER A 282 -11.66 17.52 26.18
CA SER A 282 -11.77 17.81 27.60
C SER A 282 -10.44 17.55 28.29
N SER A 283 -10.12 18.34 29.29
CA SER A 283 -8.96 18.08 30.15
C SER A 283 -9.25 18.44 31.60
N THR A 284 -8.69 17.64 32.48
CA THR A 284 -8.64 17.91 33.94
C THR A 284 -7.18 18.00 34.33
N THR A 285 -6.79 19.17 34.84
CA THR A 285 -5.43 19.41 35.35
C THR A 285 -5.50 19.68 36.85
N THR A 286 -4.92 18.80 37.66
CA THR A 286 -4.82 18.97 39.13
C THR A 286 -3.42 19.44 39.45
N TYR A 287 -3.31 20.64 39.97
CA TYR A 287 -2.06 21.25 40.39
C TYR A 287 -1.67 20.77 41.79
N ILE A 288 -0.40 20.43 41.99
CA ILE A 288 0.15 19.87 43.24
C ILE A 288 0.71 20.98 44.14
N THR A 289 1.49 21.89 43.59
CA THR A 289 2.18 22.98 44.32
C THR A 289 1.22 24.04 44.85
N GLN A 290 0.15 24.32 44.12
CA GLN A 290 -0.98 25.17 44.55
C GLN A 290 -2.27 24.36 44.34
N PRO A 291 -2.75 23.63 45.38
CA PRO A 291 -3.84 22.68 45.22
C PRO A 291 -5.10 23.32 44.63
N SER A 292 -5.30 23.10 43.37
CA SER A 292 -6.43 23.56 42.56
C SER A 292 -6.65 22.62 41.37
N THR A 293 -7.83 22.67 40.76
CA THR A 293 -8.15 21.86 39.60
C THR A 293 -8.69 22.74 38.47
N LEU A 294 -8.10 22.66 37.29
CA LEU A 294 -8.58 23.26 36.07
C LEU A 294 -9.36 22.20 35.25
N LEU A 295 -10.65 22.47 35.07
CA LEU A 295 -11.50 21.71 34.12
C LEU A 295 -11.64 22.54 32.85
N ALA A 296 -11.19 22.00 31.72
CA ALA A 296 -11.34 22.66 30.43
C ALA A 296 -12.05 21.75 29.44
N SER A 297 -12.98 22.31 28.68
CA SER A 297 -13.68 21.63 27.61
C SER A 297 -13.82 22.53 26.38
N THR A 298 -13.73 21.92 25.19
CA THR A 298 -13.89 22.63 23.93
C THR A 298 -14.76 21.77 23.01
N LYS A 299 -15.69 22.40 22.31
CA LYS A 299 -16.48 21.78 21.25
C LYS A 299 -16.32 22.60 19.98
N GLY A 300 -15.97 21.93 18.89
CA GLY A 300 -15.65 22.57 17.64
C GLY A 300 -16.33 21.95 16.44
N LYS A 301 -16.52 22.76 15.41
CA LYS A 301 -16.98 22.36 14.09
C LYS A 301 -15.86 22.56 13.10
N ASN A 302 -15.51 21.48 12.39
CA ASN A 302 -14.46 21.47 11.38
C ASN A 302 -15.08 21.21 10.00
N HIS A 303 -14.91 22.14 9.06
CA HIS A 303 -15.43 21.96 7.72
C HIS A 303 -14.47 22.56 6.68
N GLY A 304 -14.64 22.15 5.42
CA GLY A 304 -13.77 22.64 4.38
C GLY A 304 -14.00 21.98 3.03
N TYR A 305 -13.15 22.36 2.08
CA TYR A 305 -13.13 21.76 0.75
C TYR A 305 -11.69 21.63 0.22
N TRP A 306 -11.51 20.70 -0.70
CA TRP A 306 -10.25 20.48 -1.36
C TRP A 306 -10.43 20.12 -2.82
N ILE A 307 -9.43 20.48 -3.62
CA ILE A 307 -9.28 20.15 -5.03
C ILE A 307 -7.87 19.61 -5.22
N TRP A 308 -7.74 18.52 -5.93
CA TRP A 308 -6.45 17.91 -6.23
C TRP A 308 -6.43 17.33 -7.63
N GLY A 309 -5.34 17.52 -8.35
CA GLY A 309 -5.11 16.97 -9.67
C GLY A 309 -3.67 16.50 -9.83
N GLN A 310 -3.49 15.44 -10.59
CA GLN A 310 -2.19 14.88 -10.97
C GLN A 310 -2.22 14.44 -12.41
N GLY A 311 -1.08 14.54 -13.10
CA GLY A 311 -0.92 14.02 -14.45
C GLY A 311 0.52 13.66 -14.73
N GLY A 312 0.71 12.75 -15.68
CA GLY A 312 2.03 12.29 -16.04
C GLY A 312 2.09 11.74 -17.45
N PHE A 313 3.33 11.69 -17.93
CA PHE A 313 3.68 11.22 -19.24
C PHE A 313 4.98 10.41 -19.16
N GLU A 314 4.99 9.23 -19.79
CA GLU A 314 6.17 8.38 -19.93
C GLU A 314 6.36 8.04 -21.40
N TYR A 315 7.59 8.14 -21.89
CA TYR A 315 7.97 7.82 -23.25
C TYR A 315 9.10 6.77 -23.26
N GLU A 316 8.86 5.67 -23.95
CA GLU A 316 9.84 4.63 -24.20
C GLU A 316 10.70 5.00 -25.42
N LEU A 317 11.92 5.48 -25.19
CA LEU A 317 12.89 5.83 -26.21
C LEU A 317 13.27 4.61 -27.07
N SER A 318 13.60 3.53 -26.40
CA SER A 318 13.86 2.19 -26.97
C SER A 318 13.56 1.15 -25.90
N THR A 319 13.54 -0.13 -26.26
CA THR A 319 13.29 -1.23 -25.32
C THR A 319 14.16 -1.10 -24.08
N GLY A 320 13.52 -0.96 -22.90
CA GLY A 320 14.17 -0.80 -21.62
C GLY A 320 14.75 0.60 -21.33
N LYS A 321 14.52 1.61 -22.19
CA LYS A 321 14.95 2.99 -21.95
C LYS A 321 13.73 3.91 -21.90
N THR A 322 13.40 4.45 -20.73
CA THR A 322 12.25 5.31 -20.53
C THR A 322 12.63 6.64 -19.90
N ILE A 323 11.94 7.69 -20.30
CA ILE A 323 11.92 8.99 -19.64
C ILE A 323 10.49 9.34 -19.30
N GLY A 324 10.29 10.02 -18.20
CA GLY A 324 8.94 10.43 -17.80
C GLY A 324 8.92 11.71 -16.99
N PHE A 325 7.76 12.33 -17.02
CA PHE A 325 7.40 13.49 -16.21
C PHE A 325 6.09 13.22 -15.49
N GLU A 326 6.01 13.66 -14.24
CA GLU A 326 4.82 13.60 -13.41
C GLU A 326 4.67 14.90 -12.63
N GLY A 327 3.44 15.40 -12.49
CA GLY A 327 3.16 16.60 -11.72
C GLY A 327 1.82 16.52 -11.01
N SER A 328 1.72 17.13 -9.83
CA SER A 328 0.49 17.25 -9.05
C SER A 328 0.30 18.65 -8.51
N LEU A 329 -0.97 19.06 -8.43
CA LEU A 329 -1.44 20.32 -7.88
C LEU A 329 -2.56 20.02 -6.89
N GLY A 330 -2.53 20.65 -5.73
CA GLY A 330 -3.59 20.55 -4.75
C GLY A 330 -3.81 21.86 -4.02
N THR A 331 -5.07 22.16 -3.69
CA THR A 331 -5.44 23.32 -2.87
C THR A 331 -6.72 23.04 -2.11
N GLY A 332 -6.91 23.70 -1.00
CA GLY A 332 -8.13 23.62 -0.23
C GLY A 332 -8.18 24.64 0.89
N LYS A 333 -9.40 24.90 1.33
CA LYS A 333 -9.65 25.75 2.52
C LYS A 333 -10.29 24.92 3.61
N TRP A 334 -9.90 25.21 4.82
CA TRP A 334 -10.49 24.62 6.01
C TRP A 334 -10.88 25.71 7.01
N PHE A 335 -11.90 25.42 7.79
CA PHE A 335 -12.47 26.28 8.81
C PHE A 335 -12.69 25.43 10.06
N ASN A 336 -12.37 26.01 11.21
CA ASN A 336 -12.58 25.40 12.50
C ASN A 336 -13.14 26.49 13.44
N GLU A 337 -14.31 26.23 14.00
CA GLU A 337 -15.05 27.10 14.91
C GLU A 337 -15.14 26.41 16.26
N ASP A 338 -14.39 26.86 17.26
CA ASP A 338 -14.34 26.24 18.58
C ASP A 338 -14.98 27.14 19.65
N ASN A 339 -15.77 26.52 20.54
CA ASN A 339 -16.26 27.15 21.77
C ASN A 339 -15.74 26.37 22.96
N GLY A 340 -15.14 27.07 23.92
CA GLY A 340 -14.48 26.50 25.09
C GLY A 340 -14.96 27.12 26.40
N LEU A 341 -14.93 26.29 27.45
CA LEU A 341 -15.14 26.69 28.85
C LEU A 341 -13.99 26.13 29.69
N ALA A 342 -13.39 26.95 30.54
CA ALA A 342 -12.41 26.50 31.51
C ALA A 342 -12.75 27.05 32.92
N GLN A 343 -12.76 26.16 33.92
CA GLN A 343 -13.19 26.44 35.29
C GLN A 343 -12.05 26.10 36.26
N ASN A 344 -11.65 27.04 37.08
CA ASN A 344 -10.71 26.83 38.15
C ASN A 344 -11.44 26.53 39.46
N LEU A 345 -11.14 25.39 40.06
CA LEU A 345 -11.70 24.94 41.32
C LEU A 345 -10.60 24.96 42.39
N ASN A 346 -10.92 25.36 43.61
CA ASN A 346 -10.03 25.27 44.76
C ASN A 346 -9.89 23.80 45.25
N SER A 347 -9.07 23.56 46.25
CA SER A 347 -8.84 22.25 46.86
C SER A 347 -10.09 21.60 47.43
N SER A 348 -11.13 22.37 47.79
CA SER A 348 -12.44 21.86 48.24
C SER A 348 -13.44 21.61 47.11
N GLY A 349 -13.06 21.85 45.86
CA GLY A 349 -13.94 21.68 44.68
C GLY A 349 -14.87 22.86 44.41
N SER A 350 -14.72 24.00 45.12
CA SER A 350 -15.52 25.21 44.88
C SER A 350 -14.93 26.03 43.73
N LEU A 351 -15.81 26.59 42.89
CA LEU A 351 -15.43 27.46 41.79
C LEU A 351 -14.73 28.72 42.28
N MET A 352 -13.55 28.99 41.74
CA MET A 352 -12.78 30.24 42.02
C MET A 352 -13.02 31.28 40.94
N ASP A 353 -12.84 30.88 39.70
CA ASP A 353 -13.05 31.69 38.51
C ASP A 353 -13.24 30.77 37.30
N TYR A 354 -13.69 31.34 36.21
CA TYR A 354 -13.77 30.62 34.93
C TYR A 354 -13.63 31.59 33.76
N TYR A 355 -13.31 31.02 32.57
CA TYR A 355 -13.40 31.77 31.32
C TYR A 355 -14.16 31.02 30.25
N THR A 356 -14.79 31.78 29.36
CA THR A 356 -15.32 31.29 28.10
C THR A 356 -14.42 31.79 26.98
N GLN A 357 -14.29 30.97 25.95
CA GLN A 357 -13.59 31.36 24.73
C GLN A 357 -14.35 30.92 23.50
N SER A 358 -14.28 31.76 22.44
CA SER A 358 -14.60 31.34 21.09
C SER A 358 -13.39 31.58 20.22
N SER A 359 -13.13 30.64 19.32
CA SER A 359 -12.03 30.78 18.38
C SER A 359 -12.41 30.33 16.99
N ASP A 360 -12.03 31.14 16.01
CA ASP A 360 -12.21 30.87 14.60
C ASP A 360 -10.86 30.69 13.94
N ARG A 361 -10.65 29.55 13.29
CA ARG A 361 -9.45 29.28 12.49
C ARG A 361 -9.86 29.01 11.07
N ASN A 362 -9.18 29.61 10.13
CA ASN A 362 -9.33 29.29 8.73
C ASN A 362 -7.97 29.20 8.06
N GLY A 363 -7.84 28.30 7.11
CA GLY A 363 -6.59 28.09 6.42
C GLY A 363 -6.75 27.80 4.94
N LEU A 364 -5.74 28.22 4.18
CA LEU A 364 -5.55 27.89 2.78
C LEU A 364 -4.26 27.08 2.66
N TRP A 365 -4.34 25.92 2.05
CA TRP A 365 -3.16 25.15 1.69
C TRP A 365 -3.04 25.00 0.17
N GLU A 366 -1.80 25.02 -0.30
CA GLU A 366 -1.43 24.82 -1.71
C GLU A 366 -0.26 23.86 -1.77
N ASN A 367 -0.33 22.90 -2.68
CA ASN A 367 0.72 21.93 -2.95
C ASN A 367 1.02 21.91 -4.45
N LEU A 368 2.31 21.92 -4.81
CA LEU A 368 2.80 21.69 -6.14
C LEU A 368 3.94 20.69 -6.07
N THR A 369 3.86 19.62 -6.87
CA THR A 369 4.96 18.66 -7.01
C THR A 369 5.22 18.39 -8.48
N GLY A 370 6.49 18.28 -8.88
CA GLY A 370 6.91 17.90 -10.22
C GLY A 370 8.10 16.95 -10.14
N SER A 371 8.10 15.90 -10.94
CA SER A 371 9.13 14.88 -11.01
C SER A 371 9.55 14.62 -12.45
N LEU A 372 10.86 14.57 -12.69
CA LEU A 372 11.45 14.07 -13.93
C LEU A 372 12.23 12.80 -13.58
N TYR A 373 12.10 11.76 -14.39
CA TYR A 373 12.81 10.52 -14.16
C TYR A 373 13.24 9.84 -15.46
N PHE A 374 14.27 9.02 -15.33
CA PHE A 374 14.70 8.11 -16.41
C PHE A 374 15.01 6.73 -15.85
N ASN A 375 14.88 5.74 -16.72
CA ASN A 375 15.30 4.37 -16.47
C ASN A 375 15.97 3.82 -17.74
N ASN A 376 17.13 3.19 -17.59
CA ASN A 376 17.90 2.62 -18.67
C ASN A 376 18.39 1.21 -18.31
N LYS A 377 17.74 0.18 -18.85
CA LYS A 377 18.21 -1.20 -18.80
C LYS A 377 19.32 -1.38 -19.80
N LEU A 378 20.52 -1.63 -19.29
CA LEU A 378 21.75 -1.68 -20.09
C LEU A 378 22.00 -3.05 -20.72
N ASN A 379 21.48 -4.13 -20.13
CA ASN A 379 21.54 -5.48 -20.69
C ASN A 379 20.42 -6.37 -20.10
N ASP A 380 20.27 -7.58 -20.62
CA ASP A 380 19.26 -8.56 -20.19
C ASP A 380 19.60 -9.25 -18.85
N LEU A 381 20.88 -9.19 -18.41
CA LEU A 381 21.32 -9.73 -17.12
C LEU A 381 20.86 -8.88 -15.92
N GLY A 382 20.18 -7.73 -16.16
CA GLY A 382 19.67 -6.86 -15.12
C GLY A 382 20.61 -5.72 -14.72
N ARG A 383 21.59 -5.35 -15.57
CA ARG A 383 22.36 -4.11 -15.40
C ARG A 383 21.43 -2.94 -15.71
N GLU A 384 21.30 -2.02 -14.76
CA GLU A 384 20.33 -0.92 -14.85
C GLU A 384 20.91 0.37 -14.27
N TRP A 385 20.59 1.50 -14.91
CA TRP A 385 20.86 2.83 -14.42
C TRP A 385 19.59 3.65 -14.45
N SER A 386 19.21 4.21 -13.31
CA SER A 386 18.02 5.04 -13.17
C SER A 386 18.34 6.31 -12.40
N GLY A 387 17.47 7.30 -12.52
CA GLY A 387 17.55 8.52 -11.73
C GLY A 387 16.27 9.34 -11.81
N ASP A 388 16.08 10.19 -10.81
CA ASP A 388 14.95 11.11 -10.71
C ASP A 388 15.36 12.43 -10.06
N ILE A 389 14.61 13.47 -10.41
CA ILE A 389 14.63 14.78 -9.78
C ILE A 389 13.20 15.14 -9.45
N THR A 390 12.92 15.36 -8.16
CA THR A 390 11.60 15.74 -7.67
C THR A 390 11.67 17.07 -6.92
N PHE A 391 10.86 18.02 -7.34
CA PHE A 391 10.66 19.29 -6.66
C PHE A 391 9.26 19.35 -6.08
N SER A 392 9.11 19.80 -4.83
CA SER A 392 7.82 20.11 -4.23
C SER A 392 7.83 21.43 -3.49
N ARG A 393 6.69 22.11 -3.56
CA ARG A 393 6.40 23.34 -2.82
C ARG A 393 5.05 23.17 -2.14
N ASN A 394 5.05 23.41 -0.81
CA ASN A 394 3.84 23.50 0.00
C ASN A 394 3.74 24.89 0.58
N ARG A 395 2.56 25.49 0.53
CA ARG A 395 2.24 26.75 1.19
C ARG A 395 0.99 26.54 2.05
N ASN A 396 1.07 26.94 3.30
CA ASN A 396 -0.06 26.91 4.21
C ASN A 396 -0.17 28.30 4.89
N GLU A 397 -1.33 28.94 4.72
CA GLU A 397 -1.67 30.20 5.38
C GLU A 397 -2.82 29.92 6.34
N MET A 398 -2.64 30.29 7.61
CA MET A 398 -3.64 30.10 8.66
C MET A 398 -3.92 31.44 9.33
N LYS A 399 -5.18 31.76 9.49
CA LYS A 399 -5.67 32.88 10.28
C LYS A 399 -6.43 32.33 11.48
N PHE A 400 -6.19 32.90 12.62
CA PHE A 400 -6.81 32.54 13.89
C PHE A 400 -7.33 33.78 14.57
N GLN A 401 -8.55 33.74 15.07
CA GLN A 401 -9.13 34.77 15.94
C GLN A 401 -9.56 34.12 17.23
N LEU A 402 -9.19 34.70 18.35
CA LEU A 402 -9.56 34.25 19.69
C LEU A 402 -10.28 35.38 20.40
N ASN A 403 -11.45 35.07 20.92
CA ASN A 403 -12.18 35.94 21.85
C ASN A 403 -12.31 35.22 23.19
N LYS A 404 -11.82 35.83 24.30
CA LYS A 404 -11.83 35.22 25.63
C LYS A 404 -12.37 36.22 26.64
N GLN A 405 -13.33 35.77 27.45
CA GLN A 405 -13.89 36.54 28.57
C GLN A 405 -13.67 35.80 29.89
N ASP A 406 -13.08 36.48 30.86
CA ASP A 406 -12.86 35.98 32.22
C ASP A 406 -14.01 36.39 33.14
N PHE A 407 -14.40 35.50 34.07
CA PHE A 407 -15.45 35.67 35.05
C PHE A 407 -14.96 35.26 36.45
N ASP A 408 -15.46 35.91 37.46
CA ASP A 408 -15.28 35.49 38.86
C ASP A 408 -16.22 34.33 39.24
N SER A 409 -16.14 33.85 40.48
CA SER A 409 -16.98 32.77 40.99
C SER A 409 -18.49 33.11 41.03
N LEU A 410 -18.86 34.38 40.95
CA LEU A 410 -20.24 34.86 40.90
C LEU A 410 -20.74 35.14 39.48
N SER A 411 -19.95 34.75 38.48
CA SER A 411 -20.22 35.00 37.06
C SER A 411 -20.23 36.48 36.67
N VAL A 412 -19.51 37.31 37.39
CA VAL A 412 -19.28 38.70 37.02
C VAL A 412 -18.04 38.79 36.13
N PRO A 413 -18.09 39.48 34.99
CA PRO A 413 -16.91 39.71 34.18
C PRO A 413 -15.78 40.36 34.94
N VAL A 414 -14.60 39.76 34.98
CA VAL A 414 -13.42 40.34 35.68
C VAL A 414 -12.95 41.63 34.99
N ASN A 415 -13.10 41.68 33.66
CA ASN A 415 -12.79 42.85 32.85
C ASN A 415 -13.94 43.12 31.87
N ASN A 416 -14.26 44.39 31.62
CA ASN A 416 -15.21 44.79 30.60
C ASN A 416 -14.65 44.71 29.14
N THR A 417 -13.38 44.30 29.00
CA THR A 417 -12.67 44.22 27.75
C THR A 417 -12.16 42.78 27.56
N PRO A 418 -12.88 41.92 26.84
CA PRO A 418 -12.42 40.59 26.52
C PRO A 418 -11.06 40.62 25.80
N LEU A 419 -10.27 39.56 25.93
CA LEU A 419 -9.12 39.40 25.04
C LEU A 419 -9.63 39.13 23.63
N ASP A 420 -9.34 39.99 22.65
CA ASP A 420 -9.55 39.76 21.24
C ASP A 420 -8.17 39.78 20.53
N GLN A 421 -7.78 38.61 20.04
CA GLN A 421 -6.47 38.34 19.42
C GLN A 421 -6.65 37.79 18.01
N ARG A 422 -5.82 38.25 17.07
CA ARG A 422 -5.74 37.76 15.69
C ARG A 422 -4.32 37.32 15.40
N ASP A 423 -4.19 36.06 14.97
CA ASP A 423 -2.91 35.50 14.56
C ASP A 423 -2.92 35.18 13.07
N THR A 424 -1.78 35.41 12.44
CA THR A 424 -1.54 34.94 11.06
C THR A 424 -0.27 34.12 11.05
N THR A 425 -0.38 32.88 10.50
CA THR A 425 0.75 31.98 10.30
C THR A 425 0.90 31.72 8.80
N LEU A 426 2.10 31.90 8.26
CA LEU A 426 2.43 31.56 6.88
C LEU A 426 3.60 30.58 6.86
N ILE A 427 3.38 29.40 6.33
CA ILE A 427 4.36 28.33 6.20
C ILE A 427 4.64 28.09 4.74
N LYS A 428 5.92 28.11 4.35
CA LYS A 428 6.38 27.77 2.99
C LYS A 428 7.44 26.68 3.10
N ASN A 429 7.17 25.55 2.48
CA ASN A 429 8.08 24.41 2.45
C ASN A 429 8.51 24.16 1.01
N TYR A 430 9.80 24.03 0.78
CA TYR A 430 10.41 23.65 -0.48
C TYR A 430 11.24 22.38 -0.25
N ASN A 431 11.12 21.44 -1.15
CA ASN A 431 11.89 20.20 -1.11
C ASN A 431 12.36 19.85 -2.52
N LEU A 432 13.67 19.65 -2.70
CA LEU A 432 14.29 19.18 -3.93
C LEU A 432 15.04 17.90 -3.62
N ASN A 433 14.64 16.81 -4.27
CA ASN A 433 15.31 15.52 -4.21
C ASN A 433 15.94 15.18 -5.55
N MET A 434 17.16 14.70 -5.53
CA MET A 434 17.87 14.17 -6.69
C MET A 434 18.41 12.80 -6.33
N GLN A 435 18.12 11.78 -7.12
CA GLN A 435 18.57 10.42 -6.87
C GLN A 435 19.07 9.77 -8.14
N THR A 436 20.12 8.98 -8.05
CA THR A 436 20.58 8.11 -9.12
C THR A 436 21.03 6.77 -8.55
N ASP A 437 20.63 5.69 -9.22
CA ASP A 437 20.86 4.30 -8.83
C ASP A 437 21.53 3.53 -9.96
N TYR A 438 22.51 2.71 -9.62
CA TYR A 438 23.12 1.79 -10.54
C TYR A 438 23.15 0.38 -9.97
N THR A 439 22.62 -0.57 -10.73
CA THR A 439 22.60 -2.00 -10.41
C THR A 439 23.57 -2.73 -11.32
N HIS A 440 24.49 -3.50 -10.73
CA HIS A 440 25.46 -4.34 -11.43
C HIS A 440 25.30 -5.80 -11.02
N PRO A 441 24.72 -6.66 -11.86
CA PRO A 441 24.71 -8.09 -11.62
C PRO A 441 26.13 -8.65 -11.80
N LEU A 442 26.63 -9.37 -10.80
CA LEU A 442 27.90 -10.12 -10.84
C LEU A 442 27.67 -11.55 -11.36
N SER A 443 26.49 -12.09 -11.09
CA SER A 443 26.01 -13.38 -11.60
C SER A 443 24.47 -13.35 -11.68
N GLN A 444 23.86 -14.45 -12.07
CA GLN A 444 22.38 -14.56 -12.02
C GLN A 444 21.80 -14.45 -10.60
N SER A 445 22.57 -14.85 -9.59
CA SER A 445 22.13 -14.86 -8.19
C SER A 445 22.72 -13.76 -7.32
N THR A 446 23.71 -12.98 -7.82
CA THR A 446 24.47 -12.01 -7.02
C THR A 446 24.58 -10.67 -7.72
N LYS A 447 24.30 -9.58 -7.00
CA LYS A 447 24.38 -8.22 -7.53
C LYS A 447 24.92 -7.21 -6.53
N ILE A 448 25.47 -6.13 -7.06
CA ILE A 448 25.82 -4.91 -6.34
C ILE A 448 24.83 -3.82 -6.78
N GLU A 449 24.32 -3.06 -5.82
CA GLU A 449 23.53 -1.86 -6.06
C GLU A 449 24.24 -0.69 -5.39
N THR A 450 24.40 0.43 -6.07
CA THR A 450 25.00 1.66 -5.55
C THR A 450 24.24 2.87 -6.04
N GLY A 451 24.30 3.95 -5.31
CA GLY A 451 23.63 5.17 -5.71
C GLY A 451 24.01 6.38 -4.87
N TYR A 452 23.50 7.51 -5.32
CA TYR A 452 23.61 8.80 -4.65
C TYR A 452 22.22 9.42 -4.52
N LYS A 453 21.97 10.08 -3.37
CA LYS A 453 20.77 10.89 -3.15
C LYS A 453 21.15 12.22 -2.50
N GLY A 454 20.76 13.32 -3.13
CA GLY A 454 20.82 14.66 -2.58
C GLY A 454 19.42 15.14 -2.22
N THR A 455 19.25 15.67 -1.02
CA THR A 455 17.99 16.28 -0.56
C THR A 455 18.28 17.69 -0.07
N PHE A 456 17.53 18.64 -0.60
CA PHE A 456 17.47 20.02 -0.07
C PHE A 456 16.07 20.28 0.43
N ARG A 457 15.92 20.68 1.71
CA ARG A 457 14.67 21.09 2.34
C ARG A 457 14.80 22.51 2.87
N SER A 458 13.78 23.33 2.68
CA SER A 458 13.69 24.66 3.29
C SER A 458 12.28 24.88 3.81
N ASN A 459 12.17 25.13 5.08
CA ASN A 459 10.92 25.43 5.78
C ASN A 459 11.00 26.86 6.31
N ASP A 460 10.10 27.73 5.89
CA ASP A 460 10.01 29.14 6.31
C ASP A 460 8.64 29.34 6.98
N ASN A 461 8.67 29.65 8.27
CA ASN A 461 7.49 29.83 9.11
C ASN A 461 7.47 31.25 9.65
N GLU A 462 6.47 32.02 9.26
CA GLU A 462 6.21 33.38 9.71
C GLU A 462 4.95 33.41 10.55
N PHE A 463 5.03 34.05 11.74
CA PHE A 463 3.93 34.21 12.69
C PHE A 463 3.82 35.67 13.11
N ASN A 464 2.60 36.21 13.05
CA ASN A 464 2.24 37.52 13.56
C ASN A 464 1.01 37.39 14.45
N SER A 465 1.00 38.14 15.55
CA SER A 465 -0.12 38.23 16.50
C SER A 465 -0.48 39.65 16.79
N ASP A 466 -1.74 40.00 16.63
CA ASP A 466 -2.29 41.33 16.89
C ASP A 466 -3.35 41.22 17.99
N THR A 467 -3.39 42.15 18.91
CA THR A 467 -4.38 42.22 20.00
C THR A 467 -5.17 43.53 19.89
N LEU A 468 -6.48 43.47 20.11
CA LEU A 468 -7.34 44.64 20.10
C LEU A 468 -7.02 45.56 21.28
N ASP A 469 -6.63 46.79 21.00
CA ASP A 469 -6.57 47.87 21.97
C ASP A 469 -7.93 48.59 22.03
N TYR A 470 -8.66 48.35 23.07
CA TYR A 470 -10.01 48.91 23.25
C TYR A 470 -10.00 50.45 23.42
N SER A 471 -8.88 51.07 23.76
CA SER A 471 -8.75 52.52 23.88
C SER A 471 -8.70 53.22 22.52
N SER A 472 -8.02 52.62 21.57
CA SER A 472 -7.90 53.12 20.20
C SER A 472 -8.85 52.45 19.20
N GLY A 473 -9.47 51.31 19.56
CA GLY A 473 -10.29 50.48 18.65
C GLY A 473 -9.48 49.79 17.54
N ASN A 474 -8.14 49.78 17.62
CA ASN A 474 -7.27 49.21 16.61
C ASN A 474 -6.61 47.90 17.11
N TYR A 475 -6.28 47.02 16.17
CA TYR A 475 -5.44 45.86 16.45
C TYR A 475 -3.98 46.29 16.44
N ILE A 476 -3.27 46.04 17.53
CA ILE A 476 -1.86 46.38 17.71
C ILE A 476 -1.02 45.11 17.64
N THR A 477 -0.03 45.12 16.76
CA THR A 477 0.89 44.00 16.63
C THR A 477 1.76 43.87 17.89
N ASN A 478 1.71 42.69 18.47
CA ASN A 478 2.58 42.33 19.57
C ASN A 478 3.97 41.96 19.02
N LEU A 479 4.91 42.91 19.08
CA LEU A 479 6.27 42.72 18.56
C LEU A 479 7.04 41.59 19.28
N SER A 480 6.70 41.31 20.54
CA SER A 480 7.34 40.24 21.32
C SER A 480 6.91 38.85 20.85
N THR A 481 5.76 38.77 20.16
CA THR A 481 5.22 37.49 19.60
C THR A 481 5.40 37.36 18.08
N LYS A 482 5.91 38.44 17.41
CA LYS A 482 6.23 38.35 15.98
C LYS A 482 7.46 37.48 15.78
N ASN A 483 7.34 36.46 14.91
CA ASN A 483 8.42 35.52 14.68
C ASN A 483 8.49 35.10 13.19
N ARG A 484 9.71 34.97 12.68
CA ARG A 484 9.97 34.29 11.43
C ARG A 484 11.18 33.40 11.58
N PHE A 485 10.95 32.09 11.50
CA PHE A 485 11.98 31.06 11.62
C PHE A 485 12.08 30.27 10.33
N LYS A 486 13.30 30.18 9.80
CA LYS A 486 13.62 29.42 8.60
C LYS A 486 14.59 28.29 8.93
N LEU A 487 14.24 27.06 8.55
CA LEU A 487 15.07 25.88 8.70
C LEU A 487 15.45 25.35 7.32
N SER A 488 16.75 25.29 7.03
CA SER A 488 17.28 24.75 5.77
C SER A 488 18.15 23.55 6.05
N GLU A 489 17.95 22.47 5.27
CA GLU A 489 18.68 21.20 5.42
C GLU A 489 19.24 20.76 4.06
N TYR A 490 20.50 20.36 4.05
CA TYR A 490 21.19 19.71 2.93
C TYR A 490 21.63 18.33 3.38
N ILE A 491 21.09 17.27 2.78
CA ILE A 491 21.41 15.89 3.09
C ILE A 491 22.01 15.26 1.83
N ASN A 492 23.27 14.86 1.91
CA ASN A 492 23.97 14.14 0.86
C ASN A 492 24.19 12.70 1.30
N ALA A 493 23.76 11.74 0.50
CA ALA A 493 23.83 10.34 0.82
C ALA A 493 24.46 9.53 -0.32
N VAL A 494 25.42 8.69 0.03
CA VAL A 494 25.96 7.66 -0.86
C VAL A 494 25.68 6.31 -0.23
N TYR A 495 25.27 5.34 -1.03
CA TYR A 495 24.95 4.01 -0.52
C TYR A 495 25.41 2.92 -1.47
N GLY A 496 25.67 1.76 -0.88
CA GLY A 496 25.96 0.54 -1.58
C GLY A 496 25.32 -0.65 -0.89
N SER A 497 24.93 -1.65 -1.67
CA SER A 497 24.48 -2.93 -1.15
C SER A 497 24.98 -4.08 -2.00
N PHE A 498 25.26 -5.20 -1.33
CA PHE A 498 25.66 -6.46 -1.89
C PHE A 498 24.63 -7.51 -1.50
N SER A 499 24.04 -8.19 -2.47
CA SER A 499 23.00 -9.19 -2.23
C SER A 499 23.18 -10.41 -3.12
N GLY A 500 22.78 -11.57 -2.60
CA GLY A 500 22.85 -12.81 -3.36
C GLY A 500 22.10 -13.95 -2.69
N SER A 501 22.14 -15.11 -3.38
CA SER A 501 21.61 -16.37 -2.85
C SER A 501 22.53 -17.54 -3.18
N ILE A 502 22.63 -18.49 -2.23
CA ILE A 502 23.36 -19.74 -2.36
C ILE A 502 22.37 -20.83 -1.97
N LYS A 503 21.82 -21.55 -2.95
CA LYS A 503 20.70 -22.50 -2.74
C LYS A 503 19.54 -21.80 -2.00
N ASP A 504 19.14 -22.33 -0.86
CA ASP A 504 18.03 -21.84 -0.03
C ASP A 504 18.42 -20.72 0.95
N PHE A 505 19.68 -20.34 0.97
CA PHE A 505 20.19 -19.24 1.79
C PHE A 505 20.34 -17.98 0.96
N SER A 506 19.72 -16.87 1.39
CA SER A 506 19.80 -15.55 0.76
C SER A 506 20.36 -14.52 1.74
N TYR A 507 21.15 -13.60 1.24
CA TYR A 507 21.77 -12.55 2.05
C TYR A 507 21.72 -11.20 1.34
N LYS A 508 21.64 -10.13 2.13
CA LYS A 508 21.82 -8.76 1.68
C LYS A 508 22.49 -7.93 2.78
N PHE A 509 23.56 -7.24 2.40
CA PHE A 509 24.27 -6.29 3.24
C PHE A 509 24.23 -4.94 2.56
N GLY A 510 23.99 -3.88 3.30
CA GLY A 510 23.94 -2.53 2.79
C GLY A 510 24.56 -1.54 3.77
N VAL A 511 25.12 -0.48 3.22
CA VAL A 511 25.62 0.64 3.99
C VAL A 511 25.21 1.93 3.29
N ARG A 512 24.80 2.91 4.07
CA ARG A 512 24.47 4.25 3.62
C ARG A 512 25.21 5.26 4.50
N LEU A 513 25.88 6.19 3.87
CA LEU A 513 26.60 7.29 4.48
C LEU A 513 25.82 8.56 4.19
N GLU A 514 25.48 9.32 5.22
CA GLU A 514 24.80 10.61 5.08
C GLU A 514 25.59 11.72 5.74
N GLN A 515 25.78 12.81 5.01
CA GLN A 515 26.21 14.09 5.55
C GLN A 515 25.02 15.04 5.59
N THR A 516 24.71 15.55 6.75
CA THR A 516 23.60 16.51 6.97
C THR A 516 24.16 17.84 7.44
N ASN A 517 23.72 18.92 6.78
CA ASN A 517 24.00 20.29 7.19
C ASN A 517 22.65 20.96 7.42
N THR A 518 22.37 21.37 8.66
CA THR A 518 21.14 22.07 9.04
C THR A 518 21.48 23.48 9.49
N THR A 519 20.75 24.45 8.98
CA THR A 519 20.81 25.85 9.38
C THR A 519 19.42 26.33 9.76
N GLY A 520 19.25 26.76 11.02
CA GLY A 520 18.08 27.43 11.53
C GLY A 520 18.34 28.92 11.71
N GLU A 521 17.53 29.77 11.12
CA GLU A 521 17.64 31.22 11.16
C GLU A 521 16.39 31.81 11.81
N LEU A 522 16.52 32.43 12.97
CA LEU A 522 15.48 33.25 13.59
C LEU A 522 15.59 34.67 13.04
N LEU A 523 14.89 34.94 11.94
CA LEU A 523 15.03 36.18 11.16
C LEU A 523 14.54 37.40 11.92
N THR A 524 13.77 37.23 12.99
CA THR A 524 13.24 38.33 13.82
C THR A 524 14.33 39.01 14.67
N ASN A 525 15.32 38.24 15.13
CA ASN A 525 16.42 38.73 15.95
C ASN A 525 17.81 38.39 15.43
N SER A 526 17.89 37.89 14.18
CA SER A 526 19.15 37.53 13.49
C SER A 526 19.98 36.44 14.20
N GLN A 527 19.31 35.58 14.98
CA GLN A 527 19.98 34.41 15.56
C GLN A 527 20.08 33.26 14.55
N GLU A 528 21.22 32.59 14.52
CA GLU A 528 21.51 31.46 13.63
C GLU A 528 21.98 30.27 14.44
N PHE A 529 21.46 29.09 14.07
CA PHE A 529 21.81 27.78 14.63
C PHE A 529 22.33 26.88 13.53
N LYS A 530 23.48 26.21 13.74
CA LYS A 530 24.08 25.31 12.77
C LYS A 530 24.34 23.94 13.37
N GLN A 531 23.94 22.89 12.65
CA GLN A 531 24.27 21.52 12.98
C GLN A 531 24.82 20.83 11.74
N ASN A 532 26.00 20.20 11.90
CA ASN A 532 26.67 19.45 10.86
C ASN A 532 27.04 18.09 11.43
N TYR A 533 26.60 17.02 10.80
CA TYR A 533 26.88 15.66 11.26
C TYR A 533 27.00 14.70 10.09
N PHE A 534 27.72 13.62 10.36
CA PHE A 534 27.96 12.54 9.42
C PHE A 534 27.52 11.24 10.05
N ASP A 535 26.67 10.48 9.35
CA ASP A 535 26.03 9.28 9.87
C ASP A 535 26.24 8.08 8.99
N LEU A 536 26.33 6.92 9.65
CA LEU A 536 26.42 5.60 9.04
C LEU A 536 25.16 4.80 9.35
N PHE A 537 24.51 4.29 8.30
CA PHE A 537 23.30 3.46 8.38
C PHE A 537 23.56 2.09 7.77
N PRO A 538 24.11 1.14 8.54
CA PRO A 538 24.25 -0.25 8.11
C PRO A 538 22.91 -0.97 8.11
N SER A 539 22.78 -1.93 7.21
CA SER A 539 21.66 -2.86 7.15
C SER A 539 22.14 -4.25 6.75
N ALA A 540 21.53 -5.27 7.34
CA ALA A 540 21.82 -6.66 7.03
C ALA A 540 20.53 -7.48 7.05
N SER A 541 20.40 -8.41 6.11
CA SER A 541 19.29 -9.35 6.10
C SER A 541 19.77 -10.71 5.62
N LEU A 542 19.47 -11.74 6.40
CA LEU A 542 19.80 -13.14 6.14
C LEU A 542 18.51 -13.92 6.14
N SER A 543 18.34 -14.81 5.19
CA SER A 543 17.13 -15.60 5.06
C SER A 543 17.43 -17.02 4.64
N GLN A 544 16.85 -18.00 5.34
CA GLN A 544 16.98 -19.43 5.05
C GLN A 544 15.61 -20.05 4.82
N LYS A 545 15.39 -20.61 3.64
CA LYS A 545 14.25 -21.47 3.38
C LYS A 545 14.48 -22.83 4.05
N ILE A 546 13.47 -23.39 4.69
CA ILE A 546 13.48 -24.66 5.38
C ILE A 546 12.35 -25.52 4.79
N GLY A 547 12.69 -26.36 3.82
CA GLY A 547 11.68 -27.08 3.04
C GLY A 547 10.80 -26.17 2.20
N ALA A 548 9.62 -26.64 1.81
CA ALA A 548 8.72 -25.94 0.89
C ALA A 548 7.82 -24.89 1.57
N SER A 549 7.69 -24.90 2.91
CA SER A 549 6.64 -24.15 3.63
C SER A 549 7.13 -23.31 4.81
N HIS A 550 8.45 -23.28 5.07
CA HIS A 550 9.01 -22.51 6.18
C HIS A 550 10.14 -21.61 5.73
N GLN A 551 10.28 -20.47 6.39
CA GLN A 551 11.43 -19.60 6.21
C GLN A 551 11.78 -18.90 7.51
N LEU A 552 13.06 -18.87 7.83
CA LEU A 552 13.64 -18.10 8.90
C LEU A 552 14.32 -16.87 8.29
N GLN A 553 14.13 -15.68 8.88
CA GLN A 553 14.79 -14.45 8.47
C GLN A 553 15.28 -13.68 9.69
N LEU A 554 16.54 -13.24 9.63
CA LEU A 554 17.15 -12.33 10.58
C LEU A 554 17.46 -11.02 9.87
N SER A 555 17.10 -9.89 10.44
CA SER A 555 17.40 -8.58 9.88
C SER A 555 17.84 -7.57 10.93
N TYR A 556 18.68 -6.64 10.51
CA TYR A 556 19.17 -5.51 11.27
C TYR A 556 19.12 -4.26 10.41
N SER A 557 18.73 -3.12 10.98
CA SER A 557 18.89 -1.82 10.36
C SER A 557 19.03 -0.72 11.41
N ARG A 558 19.86 0.28 11.07
CA ARG A 558 19.94 1.55 11.81
C ARG A 558 19.21 2.63 11.04
N ARG A 559 18.47 3.48 11.77
CA ARG A 559 17.64 4.55 11.23
C ARG A 559 17.81 5.82 12.01
N ILE A 560 17.32 6.95 11.44
CA ILE A 560 17.38 8.28 12.03
C ILE A 560 15.99 8.93 12.02
N THR A 561 15.67 9.66 13.09
CA THR A 561 14.57 10.60 13.16
C THR A 561 15.12 11.99 13.42
N ARG A 562 14.98 12.91 12.46
CA ARG A 562 15.44 14.28 12.58
C ARG A 562 14.39 15.15 13.28
N PRO A 563 14.80 16.11 14.14
CA PRO A 563 13.85 17.06 14.73
C PRO A 563 13.23 17.93 13.63
N ASN A 564 11.93 18.09 13.66
CA ASN A 564 11.21 18.94 12.71
C ASN A 564 11.25 20.43 13.13
N ILE A 565 10.85 21.31 12.19
CA ILE A 565 10.84 22.76 12.40
C ILE A 565 10.07 23.20 13.66
N TRP A 566 8.96 22.55 13.99
CA TRP A 566 8.12 22.88 15.16
C TRP A 566 8.82 22.59 16.48
N ARG A 567 9.61 21.50 16.50
CA ARG A 567 10.39 21.11 17.68
C ARG A 567 11.66 21.95 17.85
N MET A 568 12.17 22.53 16.76
CA MET A 568 13.40 23.34 16.77
C MET A 568 13.14 24.87 16.89
N ASN A 569 11.96 25.36 16.50
CA ASN A 569 11.68 26.79 16.53
C ASN A 569 11.66 27.32 17.97
N PRO A 570 12.66 28.15 18.41
CA PRO A 570 12.77 28.61 19.79
C PRO A 570 11.75 29.66 20.19
N PHE A 571 10.78 29.88 19.31
CA PHE A 571 9.75 30.90 19.55
C PHE A 571 8.69 30.41 20.52
N PHE A 572 8.41 31.24 21.56
CA PHE A 572 7.36 30.96 22.52
C PHE A 572 5.98 31.26 21.92
N ARG A 573 5.20 30.23 21.65
CA ARG A 573 3.87 30.34 21.06
C ARG A 573 2.79 29.92 22.04
N LYS A 574 1.90 30.84 22.39
CA LYS A 574 0.75 30.61 23.24
C LYS A 574 -0.42 30.18 22.39
N TRP A 575 -0.90 28.93 22.58
CA TRP A 575 -2.00 28.34 21.84
C TRP A 575 -3.36 28.54 22.50
N SER A 576 -3.34 28.67 23.82
CA SER A 576 -4.49 28.99 24.65
C SER A 576 -4.02 29.78 25.89
N PRO A 577 -4.89 30.32 26.69
CA PRO A 577 -4.51 31.01 27.93
C PRO A 577 -3.62 30.18 28.86
N ASN A 578 -3.82 28.84 28.87
CA ASN A 578 -3.17 27.92 29.80
C ASN A 578 -2.13 27.02 29.15
N PHE A 579 -1.91 27.14 27.81
CA PHE A 579 -0.98 26.29 27.11
C PHE A 579 -0.11 27.05 26.11
N ALA A 580 1.19 26.84 26.21
CA ALA A 580 2.19 27.38 25.28
C ALA A 580 3.16 26.29 24.85
N MET A 581 3.85 26.54 23.75
CA MET A 581 4.91 25.68 23.23
C MET A 581 6.12 26.51 22.84
N VAL A 582 7.32 25.99 23.12
CA VAL A 582 8.60 26.55 22.70
C VAL A 582 9.49 25.43 22.22
N GLY A 583 9.99 25.52 20.99
CA GLY A 583 10.92 24.55 20.44
C GLY A 583 12.33 24.70 20.99
N ASN A 584 13.18 23.72 20.76
CA ASN A 584 14.59 23.72 21.18
C ASN A 584 15.49 23.52 19.95
N PRO A 585 16.25 24.55 19.55
CA PRO A 585 17.15 24.49 18.40
C PRO A 585 18.39 23.59 18.62
N GLU A 586 18.67 23.21 19.87
CA GLU A 586 19.80 22.33 20.24
C GLU A 586 19.48 20.84 20.10
N LEU A 587 18.25 20.50 19.70
CA LEU A 587 17.83 19.11 19.49
C LEU A 587 18.74 18.40 18.50
N LYS A 588 19.22 17.24 18.90
CA LYS A 588 19.97 16.30 18.06
C LYS A 588 19.05 15.24 17.45
N PRO A 589 19.44 14.61 16.35
CA PRO A 589 18.70 13.47 15.82
C PRO A 589 18.60 12.31 16.81
N GLU A 590 17.49 11.56 16.72
CA GLU A 590 17.28 10.29 17.39
C GLU A 590 17.72 9.17 16.46
N TYR A 591 18.40 8.15 16.99
CA TYR A 591 18.83 6.96 16.26
C TYR A 591 18.11 5.71 16.78
N SER A 592 17.71 4.85 15.87
CA SER A 592 17.01 3.59 16.19
C SER A 592 17.75 2.41 15.57
N ASP A 593 18.22 1.49 16.40
CA ASP A 593 18.78 0.20 16.01
C ASP A 593 17.69 -0.86 16.17
N SER A 594 17.32 -1.54 15.07
CA SER A 594 16.24 -2.53 15.02
C SER A 594 16.78 -3.89 14.63
N TYR A 595 16.49 -4.90 15.45
CA TYR A 595 16.80 -6.32 15.23
C TYR A 595 15.49 -7.09 15.13
N GLU A 596 15.32 -7.91 14.10
CA GLU A 596 14.11 -8.69 13.87
C GLU A 596 14.48 -10.13 13.51
N LEU A 597 13.83 -11.08 14.19
CA LEU A 597 13.87 -12.50 13.86
C LEU A 597 12.45 -12.94 13.51
N SER A 598 12.20 -13.26 12.24
CA SER A 598 10.91 -13.74 11.78
C SER A 598 10.98 -15.19 11.33
N PHE A 599 9.97 -15.95 11.73
CA PHE A 599 9.73 -17.29 11.22
C PHE A 599 8.41 -17.30 10.46
N MET A 600 8.45 -17.55 9.17
CA MET A 600 7.25 -17.64 8.34
C MET A 600 6.91 -19.11 8.10
N PHE A 601 5.68 -19.44 8.41
CA PHE A 601 5.04 -20.69 8.06
C PHE A 601 3.93 -20.40 7.05
N PHE A 602 3.93 -21.07 5.91
CA PHE A 602 2.89 -20.90 4.91
C PHE A 602 2.46 -22.23 4.29
N ASN A 603 1.17 -22.34 4.04
CA ASN A 603 0.57 -23.43 3.30
C ASN A 603 -0.59 -22.92 2.44
N LYS A 604 -1.37 -23.81 1.80
CA LYS A 604 -2.51 -23.40 0.95
C LYS A 604 -3.64 -22.69 1.72
N ILE A 605 -3.72 -22.87 3.02
CA ILE A 605 -4.80 -22.40 3.90
C ILE A 605 -4.43 -21.10 4.61
N ALA A 606 -3.21 -21.00 5.10
CA ALA A 606 -2.80 -19.89 5.95
C ALA A 606 -1.30 -19.58 5.83
N THR A 607 -0.97 -18.32 6.08
CA THR A 607 0.38 -17.85 6.38
C THR A 607 0.39 -17.32 7.80
N VAL A 608 1.28 -17.85 8.64
CA VAL A 608 1.51 -17.38 10.01
C VAL A 608 2.95 -16.95 10.15
N THR A 609 3.18 -15.75 10.66
CA THR A 609 4.53 -15.21 10.82
C THR A 609 4.69 -14.62 12.21
N PRO A 610 5.16 -15.37 13.19
CA PRO A 610 5.72 -14.82 14.41
C PRO A 610 7.02 -14.08 14.10
N LEU A 611 7.18 -12.88 14.69
CA LEU A 611 8.32 -12.02 14.54
C LEU A 611 8.71 -11.49 15.91
N LEU A 612 9.88 -11.87 16.39
CA LEU A 612 10.50 -11.29 17.56
C LEU A 612 11.28 -10.06 17.16
N PHE A 613 11.13 -8.98 17.91
CA PHE A 613 11.91 -7.77 17.67
C PHE A 613 12.52 -7.20 18.94
N TYR A 614 13.66 -6.57 18.75
CA TYR A 614 14.30 -5.74 19.75
C TYR A 614 14.68 -4.42 19.06
N ARG A 615 14.28 -3.29 19.64
CA ARG A 615 14.58 -1.95 19.16
C ARG A 615 15.19 -1.14 20.28
N GLN A 616 16.31 -0.49 19.98
CA GLN A 616 16.98 0.42 20.89
C GLN A 616 17.04 1.80 20.24
N ASN A 617 16.46 2.80 20.90
CA ASN A 617 16.52 4.19 20.48
C ASN A 617 17.48 4.96 21.36
N HIS A 618 18.25 5.85 20.76
CA HIS A 618 19.24 6.70 21.38
C HIS A 618 18.87 8.15 21.11
N GLY A 619 18.95 9.01 22.13
CA GLY A 619 18.67 10.43 22.02
C GLY A 619 17.21 10.71 21.67
N VAL A 620 16.27 9.99 22.26
CA VAL A 620 14.83 10.08 21.97
C VAL A 620 14.34 11.51 22.14
N ILE A 621 13.72 12.07 21.09
CA ILE A 621 13.17 13.43 21.13
C ILE A 621 11.82 13.37 21.84
N SER A 622 11.80 13.77 23.10
CA SER A 622 10.62 13.75 23.96
C SER A 622 10.11 15.15 24.22
N SER A 623 8.78 15.30 24.33
CA SER A 623 8.18 16.50 24.89
C SER A 623 8.45 16.54 26.40
N TYR A 624 8.70 17.74 26.88
CA TYR A 624 8.87 18.06 28.29
C TYR A 624 7.92 19.16 28.66
N ASN A 625 6.97 18.85 29.53
CA ASN A 625 5.95 19.77 29.98
C ASN A 625 6.32 20.28 31.38
N TYR A 626 6.26 21.58 31.56
CA TYR A 626 6.50 22.24 32.85
C TYR A 626 5.54 23.41 33.07
N LEU A 627 5.34 23.79 34.31
CA LEU A 627 4.50 24.91 34.68
C LEU A 627 5.36 26.15 34.74
N GLN A 628 5.06 27.19 33.94
CA GLN A 628 5.80 28.45 33.90
C GLN A 628 5.29 29.44 34.97
N ASP A 629 3.99 29.45 35.19
CA ASP A 629 3.31 30.23 36.24
C ASP A 629 2.19 29.35 36.85
N SER A 630 1.31 29.93 37.65
CA SER A 630 0.28 29.16 38.37
C SER A 630 -0.66 28.33 37.48
N THR A 631 -0.78 28.66 36.19
CA THR A 631 -1.75 28.00 35.28
C THR A 631 -1.25 27.76 33.87
N LEU A 632 -0.10 28.35 33.49
CA LEU A 632 0.44 28.22 32.12
C LEU A 632 1.39 27.03 32.00
N THR A 633 0.93 25.98 31.38
CA THR A 633 1.74 24.83 31.00
C THR A 633 2.50 25.13 29.71
N VAL A 634 3.82 24.93 29.74
CA VAL A 634 4.69 25.07 28.58
C VAL A 634 5.24 23.74 28.18
N THR A 635 5.04 23.37 26.88
CA THR A 635 5.69 22.23 26.26
C THR A 635 6.97 22.65 25.55
N THR A 636 8.07 22.02 25.86
CA THR A 636 9.34 22.08 25.10
C THR A 636 9.80 20.70 24.70
N PHE A 637 10.94 20.59 24.04
CA PHE A 637 11.48 19.31 23.55
C PHE A 637 12.92 19.15 24.02
N LYS A 638 13.27 17.93 24.41
CA LYS A 638 14.62 17.54 24.82
C LYS A 638 14.98 16.17 24.24
N ASN A 639 16.26 15.90 24.06
CA ASN A 639 16.73 14.57 23.78
C ASN A 639 16.85 13.81 25.10
N ALA A 640 15.94 12.86 25.36
CA ALA A 640 16.06 11.90 26.44
C ALA A 640 17.19 10.89 26.15
N THR A 641 17.70 10.20 27.21
CA THR A 641 18.84 9.29 27.11
C THR A 641 18.59 8.17 26.09
N GLY A 642 17.47 7.47 26.20
CA GLY A 642 17.12 6.41 25.27
C GLY A 642 15.85 5.67 25.64
N SER A 643 15.48 4.70 24.79
CA SER A 643 14.43 3.74 25.10
C SER A 643 14.71 2.39 24.44
N LYS A 644 14.19 1.33 25.04
CA LYS A 644 14.26 -0.05 24.55
C LYS A 644 12.86 -0.60 24.42
N SER A 645 12.56 -1.18 23.25
CA SER A 645 11.30 -1.87 23.03
C SER A 645 11.58 -3.28 22.52
N TYR A 646 10.95 -4.29 23.10
CA TYR A 646 11.06 -5.67 22.66
C TYR A 646 9.71 -6.36 22.73
N GLY A 647 9.49 -7.29 21.82
CA GLY A 647 8.18 -7.92 21.75
C GLY A 647 8.05 -8.96 20.66
N LEU A 648 6.81 -9.38 20.50
CA LEU A 648 6.36 -10.37 19.52
C LEU A 648 5.25 -9.75 18.67
N ASP A 649 5.46 -9.69 17.35
CA ASP A 649 4.39 -9.50 16.39
C ASP A 649 3.94 -10.87 15.85
N LEU A 650 2.64 -11.11 15.82
CA LEU A 650 2.03 -12.29 15.21
C LEU A 650 1.18 -11.84 14.03
N LEU A 651 1.57 -12.23 12.82
CA LEU A 651 0.86 -11.92 11.58
C LEU A 651 0.16 -13.19 11.11
N LEU A 652 -1.13 -13.08 10.87
CA LEU A 652 -2.00 -14.16 10.41
C LEU A 652 -2.71 -13.73 9.13
N ASN A 653 -2.58 -14.52 8.07
CA ASN A 653 -3.41 -14.42 6.88
C ASN A 653 -3.96 -15.80 6.58
N SER A 654 -5.28 -15.96 6.53
CA SER A 654 -5.91 -17.25 6.31
C SER A 654 -7.02 -17.15 5.27
N ARG A 655 -7.12 -18.18 4.44
CA ARG A 655 -8.19 -18.46 3.51
C ARG A 655 -8.58 -19.93 3.58
N ALA A 656 -8.80 -20.40 4.80
CA ALA A 656 -9.19 -21.77 5.06
C ALA A 656 -10.49 -22.15 4.33
N LEU A 657 -11.36 -21.17 4.11
CA LEU A 657 -12.65 -21.32 3.44
C LEU A 657 -12.69 -20.43 2.19
N SER A 658 -13.26 -20.94 1.08
CA SER A 658 -13.38 -20.19 -0.17
C SER A 658 -14.23 -18.92 -0.06
N TRP A 659 -15.15 -18.89 0.91
CA TRP A 659 -16.08 -17.80 1.20
C TRP A 659 -15.62 -16.88 2.33
N MET A 660 -14.48 -17.16 3.00
CA MET A 660 -13.99 -16.36 4.14
C MET A 660 -12.49 -16.15 4.04
N SER A 661 -12.06 -14.91 4.24
CA SER A 661 -10.65 -14.57 4.49
C SER A 661 -10.52 -13.87 5.83
N LEU A 662 -9.43 -14.18 6.54
CA LEU A 662 -9.08 -13.60 7.84
C LEU A 662 -7.66 -13.03 7.78
N ASN A 663 -7.51 -11.75 8.09
CA ASN A 663 -6.23 -11.08 8.27
C ASN A 663 -6.15 -10.60 9.71
N GLY A 664 -5.06 -10.95 10.40
CA GLY A 664 -4.82 -10.56 11.77
C GLY A 664 -3.39 -10.08 11.98
N THR A 665 -3.25 -9.00 12.73
CA THR A 665 -1.95 -8.55 13.24
C THR A 665 -2.09 -8.32 14.74
N PHE A 666 -1.26 -8.99 15.51
CA PHE A 666 -1.20 -8.86 16.97
C PHE A 666 0.21 -8.48 17.36
N SER A 667 0.37 -7.41 18.13
CA SER A 667 1.66 -6.93 18.62
C SER A 667 1.64 -6.92 20.15
N PHE A 668 2.58 -7.57 20.77
CA PHE A 668 2.76 -7.61 22.22
C PHE A 668 4.17 -7.13 22.51
N TYR A 669 4.30 -6.02 23.24
CA TYR A 669 5.61 -5.47 23.47
C TYR A 669 5.72 -4.76 24.81
N ASN A 670 6.93 -4.73 25.32
CA ASN A 670 7.31 -3.91 26.46
C ASN A 670 8.19 -2.75 25.96
N THR A 671 7.96 -1.55 26.48
CA THR A 671 8.82 -0.38 26.26
C THR A 671 9.37 0.10 27.58
N LYS A 672 10.69 0.27 27.63
CA LYS A 672 11.41 0.82 28.78
C LYS A 672 12.17 2.07 28.34
N PHE A 673 11.96 3.17 29.05
CA PHE A 673 12.78 4.37 28.92
C PHE A 673 14.00 4.23 29.85
N ASP A 674 15.17 4.66 29.36
CA ASP A 674 16.37 4.74 30.19
C ASP A 674 16.20 5.91 31.17
N SER A 675 16.65 5.72 32.41
CA SER A 675 16.58 6.77 33.44
C SER A 675 17.25 8.06 32.97
N ASP A 676 16.51 9.14 32.97
CA ASP A 676 16.98 10.47 32.59
C ASP A 676 16.77 11.41 33.77
N PRO A 677 17.82 12.09 34.26
CA PRO A 677 17.70 13.01 35.39
C PRO A 677 16.67 14.13 35.16
N LEU A 678 16.34 14.45 33.91
CA LEU A 678 15.34 15.46 33.56
C LEU A 678 13.90 14.89 33.54
N LEU A 679 13.73 13.55 33.58
CA LEU A 679 12.45 12.87 33.43
C LEU A 679 12.15 11.91 34.62
N THR A 680 13.09 11.69 35.53
CA THR A 680 12.98 10.71 36.65
C THR A 680 11.85 10.99 37.62
N ASP A 681 11.35 12.23 37.68
CA ASP A 681 10.26 12.58 38.62
C ASP A 681 8.85 12.34 38.02
N TYR A 682 8.71 11.84 36.76
CA TYR A 682 7.50 12.08 36.01
C TYR A 682 6.85 10.90 35.30
N GLY A 683 7.37 9.67 35.29
CA GLY A 683 6.70 8.66 34.47
C GLY A 683 6.96 7.20 34.82
N SER A 684 6.17 6.34 34.25
CA SER A 684 6.49 4.90 34.24
C SER A 684 7.64 4.65 33.27
N GLU A 685 8.78 4.25 33.81
CA GLU A 685 9.97 3.93 33.05
C GLU A 685 9.79 2.67 32.19
N ASP A 686 8.80 1.82 32.51
CA ASP A 686 8.60 0.48 31.92
C ASP A 686 7.11 0.14 31.81
N GLY A 687 6.71 -0.48 30.72
CA GLY A 687 5.35 -0.96 30.59
C GLY A 687 5.03 -1.75 29.34
N PHE A 688 4.11 -2.67 29.56
CA PHE A 688 3.55 -3.54 28.55
C PHE A 688 2.43 -2.85 27.77
N SER A 689 2.44 -3.04 26.45
CA SER A 689 1.36 -2.62 25.54
C SER A 689 1.06 -3.75 24.54
N TRP A 690 -0.16 -3.74 24.02
CA TRP A 690 -0.50 -4.63 22.93
C TRP A 690 -1.45 -3.95 21.94
N LYS A 691 -1.40 -4.43 20.70
CA LYS A 691 -2.26 -3.97 19.61
C LYS A 691 -2.83 -5.18 18.89
N ALA A 692 -4.05 -5.03 18.41
CA ALA A 692 -4.69 -6.02 17.56
C ALA A 692 -5.42 -5.32 16.41
N ASN A 693 -5.21 -5.81 15.18
CA ASN A 693 -6.01 -5.47 14.02
C ASN A 693 -6.50 -6.76 13.39
N VAL A 694 -7.80 -6.91 13.29
CA VAL A 694 -8.43 -8.12 12.74
C VAL A 694 -9.43 -7.72 11.68
N ARG A 695 -9.28 -8.27 10.48
CA ARG A 695 -10.23 -8.11 9.39
C ARG A 695 -10.71 -9.47 8.92
N SER A 696 -12.03 -9.60 8.82
CA SER A 696 -12.68 -10.78 8.27
C SER A 696 -13.53 -10.34 7.08
N THR A 697 -13.32 -10.96 5.92
CA THR A 697 -14.15 -10.74 4.73
C THR A 697 -14.89 -12.02 4.40
N PHE A 698 -16.20 -11.91 4.27
CA PHE A 698 -17.11 -13.01 3.91
C PHE A 698 -17.66 -12.74 2.51
N THR A 699 -17.31 -13.58 1.55
CA THR A 699 -17.73 -13.49 0.15
C THR A 699 -18.95 -14.37 -0.09
N PHE A 700 -20.11 -13.75 -0.25
CA PHE A 700 -21.34 -14.41 -0.66
C PHE A 700 -21.44 -14.34 -2.19
N THR A 701 -20.95 -15.38 -2.85
CA THR A 701 -20.77 -15.41 -4.31
C THR A 701 -22.03 -14.99 -5.07
N GLY A 702 -21.92 -13.98 -5.93
CA GLY A 702 -23.02 -13.40 -6.71
C GLY A 702 -23.95 -12.47 -5.93
N LEU A 703 -23.80 -12.36 -4.60
CA LEU A 703 -24.62 -11.49 -3.75
C LEU A 703 -23.85 -10.24 -3.34
N PHE A 704 -22.93 -10.34 -2.40
CA PHE A 704 -22.12 -9.24 -1.86
C PHE A 704 -20.93 -9.77 -1.06
N ASP A 705 -19.98 -8.90 -0.75
CA ASP A 705 -18.94 -9.12 0.24
C ASP A 705 -19.30 -8.37 1.52
N LEU A 706 -19.19 -9.05 2.68
CA LEU A 706 -19.32 -8.48 4.02
C LEU A 706 -17.92 -8.40 4.63
N GLU A 707 -17.55 -7.24 5.12
CA GLU A 707 -16.27 -7.02 5.83
C GLU A 707 -16.53 -6.57 7.26
N LEU A 708 -15.85 -7.23 8.20
CA LEU A 708 -15.79 -6.84 9.61
C LEU A 708 -14.35 -6.46 9.92
N TYR A 709 -14.16 -5.30 10.53
CA TYR A 709 -12.86 -4.83 10.95
C TYR A 709 -12.89 -4.41 12.42
N TYR A 710 -11.94 -4.93 13.18
CA TYR A 710 -11.72 -4.54 14.57
C TYR A 710 -10.28 -4.11 14.76
N SER A 711 -10.07 -2.97 15.41
CA SER A 711 -8.75 -2.52 15.85
C SER A 711 -8.78 -2.18 17.35
N TYR A 712 -7.70 -2.54 18.02
CA TYR A 712 -7.44 -2.20 19.41
C TYR A 712 -6.00 -1.73 19.57
N THR A 713 -5.82 -0.62 20.24
CA THR A 713 -4.50 -0.14 20.68
C THR A 713 -4.55 -0.01 22.21
N GLY A 714 -3.73 -0.77 22.89
CA GLY A 714 -3.64 -0.73 24.35
C GLY A 714 -2.92 0.52 24.86
N LYS A 715 -2.88 0.66 26.17
CA LYS A 715 -2.19 1.75 26.86
C LYS A 715 -0.73 1.81 26.39
N LYS A 716 -0.27 2.99 26.00
CA LYS A 716 1.11 3.22 25.56
C LYS A 716 1.83 4.14 26.50
N ILE A 717 3.06 3.80 26.84
CA ILE A 717 3.90 4.58 27.75
C ILE A 717 4.67 5.63 26.97
N ASN A 718 4.69 6.85 27.48
CA ASN A 718 5.48 7.97 27.03
C ASN A 718 6.43 8.41 28.15
N ALA A 719 7.40 9.30 27.84
CA ALA A 719 8.38 9.76 28.81
C ALA A 719 7.78 10.47 30.03
N GLN A 720 6.62 11.12 29.91
CA GLN A 720 5.92 11.84 30.99
C GLN A 720 4.50 11.35 31.24
N GLY A 721 4.19 10.10 30.98
CA GLY A 721 2.85 9.56 31.22
C GLY A 721 2.43 8.49 30.25
N THR A 722 1.15 8.46 29.90
CA THR A 722 0.59 7.36 29.09
C THR A 722 -0.48 7.84 28.14
N GLU A 723 -0.55 7.26 26.95
CA GLU A 723 -1.72 7.33 26.06
C GLU A 723 -2.77 6.32 26.50
N ILE A 724 -4.04 6.69 26.43
CA ILE A 724 -5.16 5.80 26.79
C ILE A 724 -5.39 4.72 25.72
N PRO A 725 -6.00 3.59 26.10
CA PRO A 725 -6.44 2.61 25.10
C PRO A 725 -7.50 3.18 24.18
N SER A 726 -7.46 2.76 22.91
CA SER A 726 -8.46 3.11 21.88
C SER A 726 -8.87 1.86 21.11
N GLN A 727 -10.13 1.80 20.71
CA GLN A 727 -10.65 0.70 19.90
C GLN A 727 -11.63 1.20 18.85
N ASN A 728 -11.80 0.42 17.79
CA ASN A 728 -12.70 0.73 16.69
C ASN A 728 -13.27 -0.57 16.12
N PHE A 729 -14.57 -0.56 15.79
CA PHE A 729 -15.24 -1.64 15.09
C PHE A 729 -16.03 -1.09 13.89
N ASP A 730 -15.66 -1.59 12.69
CA ASP A 730 -16.30 -1.22 11.42
C ASP A 730 -17.00 -2.42 10.78
N ILE A 731 -18.10 -2.16 10.09
CA ILE A 731 -18.78 -3.12 9.22
C ILE A 731 -18.96 -2.51 7.84
N GLY A 732 -18.71 -3.30 6.80
CA GLY A 732 -18.86 -2.87 5.42
C GLY A 732 -19.49 -3.93 4.54
N ILE A 733 -20.29 -3.49 3.57
CA ILE A 733 -20.89 -4.34 2.55
C ILE A 733 -20.50 -3.75 1.19
N SER A 734 -20.00 -4.58 0.28
CA SER A 734 -19.72 -4.18 -1.09
C SER A 734 -20.31 -5.15 -2.10
N LYS A 735 -20.76 -4.61 -3.24
CA LYS A 735 -21.29 -5.39 -4.35
C LYS A 735 -20.85 -4.78 -5.67
N THR A 736 -20.50 -5.66 -6.61
CA THR A 736 -20.21 -5.28 -8.00
C THR A 736 -21.41 -5.53 -8.89
N PHE A 737 -21.61 -4.62 -9.85
CA PHE A 737 -22.69 -4.64 -10.85
C PHE A 737 -22.11 -4.40 -12.23
N LEU A 738 -22.93 -4.54 -13.28
CA LEU A 738 -22.56 -4.23 -14.67
C LEU A 738 -21.31 -4.99 -15.15
N ASN A 739 -21.23 -6.30 -14.88
CA ASN A 739 -20.06 -7.14 -15.17
C ASN A 739 -18.78 -6.58 -14.54
N ASP A 740 -18.84 -6.29 -13.23
CA ASP A 740 -17.76 -5.74 -12.42
C ASP A 740 -17.31 -4.31 -12.78
N ALA A 741 -18.07 -3.60 -13.63
CA ALA A 741 -17.76 -2.21 -13.97
C ALA A 741 -18.17 -1.21 -12.88
N LEU A 742 -19.25 -1.47 -12.15
CA LEU A 742 -19.73 -0.60 -11.06
C LEU A 742 -19.59 -1.32 -9.72
N THR A 743 -18.87 -0.71 -8.79
CA THR A 743 -18.77 -1.15 -7.39
C THR A 743 -19.55 -0.17 -6.51
N VAL A 744 -20.42 -0.70 -5.67
CA VAL A 744 -21.16 0.04 -4.63
C VAL A 744 -20.72 -0.50 -3.28
N SER A 745 -20.29 0.38 -2.37
CA SER A 745 -19.86 0.01 -1.02
C SER A 745 -20.58 0.86 0.02
N LEU A 746 -21.15 0.21 1.04
CA LEU A 746 -21.74 0.81 2.23
C LEU A 746 -20.84 0.45 3.41
N LYS A 747 -20.54 1.41 4.27
CA LYS A 747 -19.76 1.21 5.48
C LYS A 747 -20.37 1.93 6.66
N ALA A 748 -20.37 1.29 7.82
CA ALA A 748 -20.56 1.91 9.11
C ALA A 748 -19.24 1.79 9.89
N SER A 749 -18.67 2.93 10.26
CA SER A 749 -17.42 3.02 11.03
C SER A 749 -17.71 3.33 12.48
N ASP A 750 -16.87 2.79 13.35
CA ASP A 750 -16.90 2.99 14.80
C ASP A 750 -18.32 2.91 15.38
N ILE A 751 -19.01 1.79 15.07
CA ILE A 751 -20.40 1.62 15.43
C ILE A 751 -20.67 1.72 16.94
N PHE A 752 -19.68 1.45 17.76
CA PHE A 752 -19.78 1.54 19.22
C PHE A 752 -19.35 2.90 19.78
N ASP A 753 -18.86 3.84 18.92
CA ASP A 753 -18.41 5.18 19.34
C ASP A 753 -17.29 5.11 20.41
N THR A 754 -16.28 4.31 20.13
CA THR A 754 -15.20 3.95 21.08
C THR A 754 -13.81 4.41 20.62
N SER A 755 -13.73 5.09 19.47
CA SER A 755 -12.50 5.64 18.93
C SER A 755 -12.23 7.00 19.57
N GLU A 756 -11.49 6.98 20.66
CA GLU A 756 -11.09 8.14 21.44
C GLU A 756 -9.57 8.22 21.50
N TRP A 757 -9.02 9.44 21.50
CA TRP A 757 -7.60 9.66 21.79
C TRP A 757 -7.46 10.45 23.08
N GLY A 758 -6.49 10.09 23.89
CA GLY A 758 -6.21 10.85 25.10
C GLY A 758 -4.88 10.46 25.71
N GLN A 759 -4.48 11.26 26.67
CA GLN A 759 -3.25 11.04 27.42
C GLN A 759 -3.40 11.48 28.86
N ASP A 760 -2.66 10.80 29.73
CA ASP A 760 -2.46 11.16 31.11
C ASP A 760 -1.00 11.58 31.27
N VAL A 761 -0.75 12.81 31.71
CA VAL A 761 0.58 13.40 31.92
C VAL A 761 0.83 13.54 33.41
N ASN A 762 1.97 13.06 33.89
CA ASN A 762 2.46 13.25 35.23
C ASN A 762 3.64 14.24 35.23
N SER A 763 3.56 15.28 36.04
CA SER A 763 4.61 16.27 36.26
C SER A 763 4.81 16.43 37.77
N ALA A 764 5.95 16.98 38.21
CA ALA A 764 6.14 17.33 39.61
C ALA A 764 5.10 18.34 40.13
N ASP A 765 4.65 19.20 39.23
CA ASP A 765 3.78 20.33 39.55
C ASP A 765 2.29 20.02 39.38
N TYR A 766 1.96 19.05 38.52
CA TYR A 766 0.56 18.74 38.19
C TYR A 766 0.38 17.33 37.61
N PHE A 767 -0.85 16.82 37.72
CA PHE A 767 -1.38 15.70 36.95
C PHE A 767 -2.41 16.22 35.94
N GLN A 768 -2.31 15.79 34.67
CA GLN A 768 -3.28 16.17 33.66
C GLN A 768 -3.82 14.93 32.91
N SER A 769 -5.14 14.84 32.81
CA SER A 769 -5.84 13.89 31.99
C SER A 769 -6.55 14.62 30.86
N SER A 770 -6.24 14.29 29.62
CA SER A 770 -6.87 14.90 28.44
C SER A 770 -7.52 13.83 27.53
N ARG A 771 -8.66 14.20 26.93
CA ARG A 771 -9.44 13.39 26.03
C ARG A 771 -9.81 14.22 24.81
N HIS A 772 -9.76 13.59 23.63
CA HIS A 772 -10.19 14.17 22.37
C HIS A 772 -11.15 13.21 21.70
N ASP A 773 -12.30 13.74 21.34
CA ASP A 773 -13.36 13.06 20.62
C ASP A 773 -13.55 13.74 19.26
N TRP A 774 -13.76 12.95 18.23
CA TRP A 774 -14.10 13.42 16.87
C TRP A 774 -15.19 12.52 16.33
N SER A 775 -16.03 13.02 15.44
CA SER A 775 -17.15 12.29 14.83
C SER A 775 -16.67 11.03 14.10
N SER A 776 -16.21 10.03 14.86
CA SER A 776 -15.66 8.76 14.36
C SER A 776 -16.75 7.81 13.89
N ARG A 777 -17.93 7.87 14.54
CA ARG A 777 -19.11 7.09 14.14
C ARG A 777 -19.74 7.70 12.90
N GLN A 778 -19.65 6.98 11.77
CA GLN A 778 -20.15 7.46 10.49
C GLN A 778 -20.67 6.36 9.59
N ALA A 779 -21.65 6.70 8.76
CA ALA A 779 -22.12 5.89 7.64
C ALA A 779 -21.59 6.46 6.32
N SER A 780 -21.08 5.60 5.44
CA SER A 780 -20.49 6.01 4.16
C SER A 780 -21.05 5.21 3.00
N LEU A 781 -21.28 5.89 1.87
CA LEU A 781 -21.59 5.29 0.58
C LEU A 781 -20.47 5.65 -0.41
N ASN A 782 -19.88 4.65 -1.06
CA ASN A 782 -18.89 4.85 -2.11
C ASN A 782 -19.33 4.16 -3.39
N LEU A 783 -19.12 4.84 -4.52
CA LEU A 783 -19.42 4.41 -5.87
C LEU A 783 -18.17 4.49 -6.71
N SER A 784 -17.86 3.44 -7.47
CA SER A 784 -16.74 3.41 -8.42
C SER A 784 -17.20 2.79 -9.72
N TYR A 785 -17.19 3.54 -10.81
CA TYR A 785 -17.55 3.09 -12.16
C TYR A 785 -16.33 3.10 -13.06
N ARG A 786 -15.97 1.94 -13.60
CA ARG A 786 -14.84 1.73 -14.51
C ARG A 786 -15.31 1.67 -15.97
N PHE A 787 -14.58 2.30 -16.87
CA PHE A 787 -14.89 2.32 -18.30
C PHE A 787 -13.62 2.20 -19.16
N GLY A 788 -13.79 1.97 -20.47
CA GLY A 788 -12.72 1.78 -21.44
C GLY A 788 -12.47 0.29 -21.75
N ASN A 789 -11.25 -0.06 -22.18
CA ASN A 789 -10.90 -1.42 -22.67
C ASN A 789 -10.97 -2.54 -21.62
N VAL A 790 -11.48 -2.27 -20.45
CA VAL A 790 -11.68 -3.27 -19.36
C VAL A 790 -12.56 -4.46 -19.83
N LYS A 791 -13.51 -4.20 -20.76
CA LYS A 791 -14.43 -5.23 -21.26
C LYS A 791 -13.78 -6.28 -22.17
N ASP A 792 -12.94 -5.89 -23.10
CA ASP A 792 -12.27 -6.81 -24.03
C ASP A 792 -11.30 -7.75 -23.31
N TYR A 793 -10.70 -7.25 -22.25
CA TYR A 793 -9.79 -8.00 -21.42
C TYR A 793 -10.54 -9.07 -20.60
N LEU A 794 -11.67 -8.72 -19.97
CA LEU A 794 -12.50 -9.64 -19.19
C LEU A 794 -13.16 -10.71 -20.07
N GLN A 795 -13.56 -10.38 -21.32
CA GLN A 795 -14.17 -11.34 -22.25
C GLN A 795 -13.15 -12.35 -22.80
N LYS A 796 -11.92 -11.93 -23.12
CA LYS A 796 -10.85 -12.84 -23.54
C LYS A 796 -10.49 -13.84 -22.43
N HIS A 797 -10.53 -13.44 -21.19
CA HIS A 797 -10.22 -14.32 -20.05
C HIS A 797 -11.37 -15.26 -19.67
N LYS A 798 -12.64 -14.87 -19.89
CA LYS A 798 -13.77 -15.81 -19.76
C LYS A 798 -13.66 -16.94 -20.79
N LYS A 799 -13.27 -16.65 -22.04
CA LYS A 799 -13.03 -17.68 -23.07
C LYS A 799 -11.85 -18.60 -22.74
N VAL A 800 -10.76 -18.06 -22.19
CA VAL A 800 -9.60 -18.87 -21.76
C VAL A 800 -9.95 -19.75 -20.55
N LYS A 801 -10.78 -19.27 -19.61
CA LYS A 801 -11.27 -20.08 -18.49
C LYS A 801 -12.19 -21.21 -18.92
N GLN A 802 -13.09 -20.98 -19.88
CA GLN A 802 -13.95 -22.04 -20.41
C GLN A 802 -13.11 -23.13 -21.09
N ASN A 803 -12.13 -22.75 -21.90
CA ASN A 803 -11.24 -23.70 -22.57
C ASN A 803 -10.29 -24.45 -21.61
N GLN A 804 -9.97 -23.89 -20.44
CA GLN A 804 -9.18 -24.59 -19.42
C GLN A 804 -10.01 -25.50 -18.53
N ASN A 805 -11.26 -25.17 -18.23
CA ASN A 805 -12.17 -26.08 -17.51
C ASN A 805 -12.62 -27.26 -18.37
N GLU A 806 -12.83 -27.06 -19.67
CA GLU A 806 -13.10 -28.18 -20.61
C GLU A 806 -11.90 -29.12 -20.75
N LYS A 807 -10.66 -28.64 -20.51
CA LYS A 807 -9.45 -29.50 -20.50
C LYS A 807 -9.24 -30.22 -19.17
N SER A 808 -9.70 -29.70 -18.04
CA SER A 808 -9.60 -30.35 -16.72
C SER A 808 -10.66 -31.43 -16.49
N ASP A 809 -11.85 -31.30 -17.10
CA ASP A 809 -12.92 -32.31 -17.01
C ASP A 809 -12.69 -33.54 -17.92
N GLN A 810 -11.74 -33.45 -18.86
CA GLN A 810 -11.37 -34.60 -19.70
C GLN A 810 -10.17 -35.42 -19.16
N GLY A 811 -9.59 -35.03 -18.04
CA GLY A 811 -8.36 -35.62 -17.45
C GLY A 811 -8.57 -36.65 -16.35
N ASP A 812 -9.78 -36.82 -15.79
CA ASP A 812 -10.01 -37.63 -14.57
C ASP A 812 -10.96 -38.84 -14.82
N GLY A 813 -10.83 -39.49 -15.94
CA GLY A 813 -11.60 -40.67 -16.25
C GLY A 813 -10.75 -41.81 -16.76
N ASN A 814 -9.77 -42.33 -16.06
CA ASN A 814 -9.36 -43.74 -16.11
C ASN A 814 -8.14 -44.04 -15.21
N ASN A 815 -8.37 -44.56 -14.04
CA ASN A 815 -7.48 -45.50 -13.38
C ASN A 815 -8.24 -46.23 -12.27
N GLY A 816 -8.82 -47.31 -12.65
CA GLY A 816 -9.34 -48.34 -11.78
C GLY A 816 -9.08 -49.72 -12.40
N ARG A 817 -7.88 -50.24 -12.16
CA ARG A 817 -7.59 -51.68 -11.92
C ARG A 817 -6.13 -51.84 -11.54
#